data_24300780b45079947d825b5b32eaace8
#
_entry.id   24300780b45079947d825b5b32eaace8
#
_cell.length_a   1.000
_cell.length_b   1.000
_cell.length_c   1.000
_cell.angle_alpha   90.00
_cell.angle_beta   90.00
_cell.angle_gamma   90.00
#
_symmetry.space_group_name_H-M   'P 1'
#
loop_
_entity.id
_entity.type
_entity.pdbx_description
1 polymer ?
#
loop_
_entity_poly.entity_id
_entity_poly.type
_entity_poly.pdbx_seq_one_letter_code
_entity_poly.pdbx_strand_id
1 'polypeptide(L)'
;MRTWTVCLLWVWAAQSVDAMALLKERTVGEEARGTQKDREILKRSKRGWMWKQFFLQEEYTGTDYQYIGKLHSDMDRGDGTVMYVLTGEGAGTIFVIDANSGDLHATRSLDREEKPYYSLRAQAVNKKNGIPLEPETEFIVKLHDINDNEPKFEKEVYMASVPERSHIGTSVIQVTAQDADDEMFGMSAKLVYSISQGHPYFMVEANTGIIRTALGPSDMDREQREHYQVVIEAKDMAGQRGGLTGSTTVNITLTDVNDNPPQFSQSIYQFSIPEMTEAGAVVGRVQAVDADIGRNAEMLFTLTSGDGLDMFDITTDRNTQEGILTVKKPLDYEKKKSYTLQIQVRNTHPDPRYVSLDAKDSATIRVDVKDVDEPPRFERPSYILEVKEDAAVGTAIGSVSATDPDNIDSSNGVISRYTIDRHTDVDRIFNIHAGNGSIYLRNPLDRENLAWHNISVIAAEFNNPQQTSRVPVYIRVLDVNDNAPTLAYFYETFVCENAKANQKIQTITAVDADEPSGGQRYFFSLALESSVRANFSVRDNGDNTASIFTRRTGFRRSQKSMHLVSVVISDGDFPMQSSTSTLTIRVCTCSRDGTMELCNAEALSGSAGLSTGALVAILLCVLILLLIVVLFAALKRQKTKEPLIISKEDVRDNVVSYNDEGGGEEDTQAFDIGALRHPEVMEESNKLRRDILPSEPLYRKWPRSTLCYTSVCERQLIIKQCLDRC
;
A
#
# COMPACT_ATOMS: atom_id res chain seq x y z
N MET A 1 14.61 0.51 45.07
CA MET A 1 13.16 0.40 44.97
C MET A 1 12.69 -0.85 45.67
N ARG A 2 12.81 -0.92 46.96
CA ARG A 2 12.36 -2.09 47.79
C ARG A 2 11.97 -1.63 49.20
N THR A 3 11.21 -0.55 49.31
CA THR A 3 10.79 -0.01 50.64
C THR A 3 9.35 0.59 50.63
N TRP A 4 8.58 0.43 49.54
CA TRP A 4 7.22 1.02 49.47
C TRP A 4 6.09 -0.03 49.37
N THR A 5 6.41 -1.31 49.41
CA THR A 5 5.37 -2.40 49.31
C THR A 5 5.03 -3.02 50.66
N VAL A 6 5.66 -2.60 51.75
CA VAL A 6 5.35 -3.12 53.11
C VAL A 6 4.38 -2.23 53.87
N CYS A 7 4.18 -0.98 53.48
CA CYS A 7 3.24 -0.07 54.19
C CYS A 7 1.78 -0.18 53.72
N LEU A 8 1.47 -0.80 52.59
CA LEU A 8 0.08 -0.96 52.10
C LEU A 8 -0.60 -2.23 52.61
N LEU A 9 0.14 -3.21 53.14
CA LEU A 9 -0.44 -4.43 53.73
C LEU A 9 -0.79 -4.27 55.22
N TRP A 10 -0.33 -3.21 55.89
CA TRP A 10 -0.67 -2.92 57.29
C TRP A 10 -1.94 -2.07 57.47
N VAL A 11 -2.35 -1.34 56.43
CA VAL A 11 -3.59 -0.55 56.46
C VAL A 11 -4.81 -1.40 56.16
N TRP A 12 -4.68 -2.55 55.51
CA TRP A 12 -5.79 -3.49 55.23
C TRP A 12 -6.04 -4.48 56.37
N ALA A 13 -5.06 -4.74 57.24
CA ALA A 13 -5.25 -5.60 58.41
C ALA A 13 -5.80 -4.86 59.61
N ALA A 14 -5.84 -3.51 59.64
CA ALA A 14 -6.41 -2.72 60.70
C ALA A 14 -7.88 -2.38 60.53
N GLN A 15 -8.46 -2.56 59.31
CA GLN A 15 -9.90 -2.31 59.07
C GLN A 15 -10.78 -3.57 59.18
N SER A 16 -10.20 -4.75 59.37
CA SER A 16 -10.97 -6.01 59.54
C SER A 16 -11.16 -6.44 60.99
N VAL A 17 -10.61 -5.71 61.97
CA VAL A 17 -10.78 -6.04 63.41
C VAL A 17 -11.87 -5.23 64.09
N ASP A 18 -12.32 -4.09 63.51
CA ASP A 18 -13.39 -3.29 64.07
C ASP A 18 -14.82 -3.69 63.67
N ALA A 19 -14.96 -4.64 62.74
CA ALA A 19 -16.29 -5.14 62.32
C ALA A 19 -16.76 -6.39 63.07
N MET A 20 -15.96 -6.99 63.98
CA MET A 20 -16.34 -8.16 64.76
C MET A 20 -16.59 -7.86 66.27
N ALA A 21 -16.47 -6.61 66.68
CA ALA A 21 -16.68 -6.21 68.09
C ALA A 21 -18.04 -5.63 68.41
N LEU A 22 -18.97 -5.50 67.41
CA LEU A 22 -20.30 -4.89 67.60
C LEU A 22 -21.47 -5.88 67.58
N LEU A 23 -21.22 -7.19 67.63
CA LEU A 23 -22.28 -8.22 67.64
C LEU A 23 -22.31 -9.13 68.90
N LYS A 24 -21.64 -8.72 69.97
CA LYS A 24 -21.61 -9.57 71.21
C LYS A 24 -21.92 -8.87 72.50
N GLU A 25 -22.83 -7.88 72.52
CA GLU A 25 -23.38 -7.33 73.75
C GLU A 25 -24.85 -6.96 73.54
N ARG A 26 -25.71 -7.96 73.69
CA ARG A 26 -27.11 -7.78 74.12
C ARG A 26 -27.75 -9.10 74.45
N THR A 27 -27.23 -9.77 75.47
CA THR A 27 -28.08 -10.65 76.32
C THR A 27 -27.36 -10.78 77.65
N VAL A 28 -27.73 -10.09 78.63
CA VAL A 28 -27.80 -10.51 80.07
C VAL A 28 -28.36 -9.32 80.83
N GLY A 29 -29.52 -9.54 81.46
CA GLY A 29 -29.85 -9.16 82.79
C GLY A 29 -30.46 -7.77 83.02
N GLU A 30 -31.73 -7.78 83.29
CA GLU A 30 -32.15 -7.12 84.50
C GLU A 30 -33.46 -7.75 85.03
N GLU A 31 -33.24 -8.51 86.11
CA GLU A 31 -34.29 -8.91 87.07
C GLU A 31 -34.68 -7.73 87.99
N ALA A 32 -35.98 -7.65 88.25
CA ALA A 32 -36.60 -7.23 89.50
C ALA A 32 -36.50 -5.78 89.95
N ARG A 33 -37.63 -5.13 89.90
CA ARG A 33 -38.29 -4.76 91.21
C ARG A 33 -39.70 -4.22 90.97
N GLY A 34 -40.60 -4.84 91.62
CA GLY A 34 -41.99 -4.56 91.56
C GLY A 34 -42.43 -3.24 92.18
N THR A 35 -43.54 -2.75 91.72
CA THR A 35 -44.51 -2.08 92.58
C THR A 35 -45.90 -2.38 92.04
N GLN A 36 -46.65 -2.77 92.94
CA GLN A 36 -48.08 -3.11 93.05
C GLN A 36 -48.94 -1.91 92.61
N LYS A 37 -49.93 -2.15 91.76
CA LYS A 37 -51.32 -1.66 91.72
C LYS A 37 -51.72 -1.35 90.28
N ASP A 38 -52.55 -2.15 89.69
CA ASP A 38 -53.99 -1.91 89.59
C ASP A 38 -54.60 -3.11 88.86
N ARG A 39 -55.48 -3.76 89.60
CA ARG A 39 -56.39 -4.73 89.03
C ARG A 39 -57.41 -3.99 88.16
N GLU A 40 -57.12 -3.79 86.91
CA GLU A 40 -58.15 -3.65 85.88
C GLU A 40 -58.72 -5.04 85.60
N ILE A 41 -59.98 -5.20 85.96
CA ILE A 41 -60.76 -6.35 85.57
C ILE A 41 -60.88 -6.36 84.10
N LEU A 42 -60.02 -7.16 83.47
CA LEU A 42 -60.17 -7.50 82.04
C LEU A 42 -61.55 -8.14 81.90
N LYS A 43 -62.54 -7.34 81.48
CA LYS A 43 -63.81 -7.86 80.96
C LYS A 43 -63.41 -8.79 79.81
N ARG A 44 -63.65 -10.11 80.09
CA ARG A 44 -63.57 -11.13 79.06
C ARG A 44 -64.48 -10.67 77.92
N SER A 45 -63.93 -10.09 76.85
CA SER A 45 -64.65 -9.88 75.61
C SER A 45 -65.12 -11.26 75.17
N LYS A 46 -66.37 -11.40 74.85
CA LYS A 46 -66.92 -12.60 74.26
C LYS A 46 -66.06 -12.94 73.06
N ARG A 47 -65.56 -14.16 73.00
CA ARG A 47 -64.82 -14.66 71.86
C ARG A 47 -65.76 -14.60 70.66
N GLY A 48 -65.49 -13.71 69.70
CA GLY A 48 -66.07 -13.81 68.39
C GLY A 48 -65.58 -15.08 67.73
N TRP A 49 -66.09 -15.32 66.56
CA TRP A 49 -65.77 -16.47 65.74
C TRP A 49 -64.31 -16.91 65.86
N MET A 50 -64.03 -18.22 66.01
CA MET A 50 -62.74 -18.76 66.39
C MET A 50 -61.85 -19.01 65.15
N TRP A 51 -62.41 -18.94 63.96
CA TRP A 51 -61.79 -19.29 62.72
C TRP A 51 -61.47 -18.03 61.92
N LYS A 52 -60.15 -17.68 61.80
CA LYS A 52 -59.68 -16.55 60.96
C LYS A 52 -59.27 -16.98 59.60
N GLN A 53 -59.09 -18.26 59.33
CA GLN A 53 -58.58 -18.77 58.06
C GLN A 53 -59.11 -20.18 57.80
N PHE A 54 -59.54 -20.40 56.55
CA PHE A 54 -59.85 -21.72 55.98
C PHE A 54 -58.89 -22.02 54.89
N PHE A 55 -58.73 -23.28 54.59
CA PHE A 55 -57.86 -23.76 53.49
C PHE A 55 -58.73 -24.56 52.54
N LEU A 56 -58.48 -24.36 51.25
CA LEU A 56 -59.15 -25.01 50.16
C LEU A 56 -58.13 -25.51 49.20
N GLN A 57 -58.18 -26.72 48.70
CA GLN A 57 -57.33 -27.22 47.66
C GLN A 57 -57.81 -26.66 46.32
N GLU A 58 -56.94 -26.16 45.56
CA GLU A 58 -57.25 -25.69 44.20
C GLU A 58 -57.54 -26.88 43.25
N GLU A 59 -57.96 -26.55 42.04
CA GLU A 59 -58.19 -27.48 40.91
C GLU A 59 -59.05 -28.68 41.31
N TYR A 60 -60.05 -28.45 42.19
CA TYR A 60 -60.96 -29.48 42.64
C TYR A 60 -61.78 -30.07 41.50
N THR A 61 -61.61 -31.35 41.21
CA THR A 61 -62.22 -32.07 40.08
C THR A 61 -63.55 -32.84 40.50
N GLY A 62 -63.99 -32.72 41.72
CA GLY A 62 -65.23 -33.37 42.23
C GLY A 62 -66.48 -32.82 41.55
N THR A 63 -67.53 -33.65 41.46
CA THR A 63 -68.83 -33.31 40.89
C THR A 63 -69.68 -32.44 41.78
N ASP A 64 -69.38 -32.41 43.09
CA ASP A 64 -70.15 -31.69 44.13
C ASP A 64 -69.42 -30.40 44.48
N TYR A 65 -70.14 -29.50 45.16
CA TYR A 65 -69.53 -28.30 45.74
C TYR A 65 -68.47 -28.68 46.76
N GLN A 66 -67.28 -28.12 46.62
CA GLN A 66 -66.13 -28.38 47.49
C GLN A 66 -66.42 -27.80 48.89
N TYR A 67 -66.47 -28.66 49.88
CA TYR A 67 -66.65 -28.28 51.27
C TYR A 67 -65.38 -27.60 51.80
N ILE A 68 -65.58 -26.39 52.40
CA ILE A 68 -64.45 -25.60 52.91
C ILE A 68 -64.36 -25.75 54.42
N GLY A 69 -65.52 -25.70 55.06
CA GLY A 69 -65.58 -25.76 56.52
C GLY A 69 -66.91 -25.28 57.03
N LYS A 70 -67.07 -25.32 58.33
CA LYS A 70 -68.30 -24.92 59.02
C LYS A 70 -68.06 -23.69 59.85
N LEU A 71 -68.86 -22.67 59.61
CA LEU A 71 -68.91 -21.48 60.43
C LEU A 71 -69.96 -21.74 61.57
N HIS A 72 -69.59 -21.42 62.79
CA HIS A 72 -70.46 -21.58 63.93
C HIS A 72 -70.40 -20.36 64.85
N SER A 73 -71.56 -19.79 65.19
CA SER A 73 -71.68 -18.67 66.09
C SER A 73 -72.03 -19.18 67.53
N ASP A 74 -71.36 -18.61 68.51
CA ASP A 74 -71.67 -18.92 69.92
C ASP A 74 -73.11 -18.57 70.30
N MET A 75 -73.78 -17.80 69.43
CA MET A 75 -75.18 -17.41 69.61
C MET A 75 -76.16 -18.45 69.05
N ASP A 76 -75.66 -19.40 68.25
CA ASP A 76 -76.44 -20.50 67.70
C ASP A 76 -76.55 -21.64 68.71
N ARG A 77 -77.80 -21.84 69.24
CA ARG A 77 -78.06 -22.91 70.18
C ARG A 77 -78.56 -24.21 69.55
N GLY A 78 -78.55 -24.24 68.19
CA GLY A 78 -79.10 -25.38 67.51
C GLY A 78 -80.64 -25.46 67.45
N ASP A 79 -81.29 -24.39 67.78
CA ASP A 79 -82.79 -24.31 67.87
C ASP A 79 -83.39 -23.79 66.50
N GLY A 80 -82.58 -23.59 65.48
CA GLY A 80 -82.97 -23.15 64.14
C GLY A 80 -83.38 -21.68 64.04
N THR A 81 -83.08 -20.86 65.05
CA THR A 81 -83.41 -19.41 65.13
C THR A 81 -82.31 -18.52 64.50
N VAL A 82 -81.15 -19.07 64.25
CA VAL A 82 -79.97 -18.39 63.61
C VAL A 82 -79.89 -18.69 62.13
N MET A 83 -79.58 -17.70 61.39
CA MET A 83 -79.28 -17.82 59.95
C MET A 83 -77.93 -17.18 59.71
N TYR A 84 -77.10 -17.87 58.89
CA TYR A 84 -75.74 -17.41 58.47
C TYR A 84 -75.83 -16.64 57.18
N VAL A 85 -75.23 -15.51 57.14
CA VAL A 85 -75.12 -14.65 55.95
C VAL A 85 -73.61 -14.50 55.57
N LEU A 86 -73.29 -14.68 54.31
CA LEU A 86 -71.95 -14.54 53.76
C LEU A 86 -71.90 -13.27 52.89
N THR A 87 -70.89 -12.46 53.10
CA THR A 87 -70.57 -11.28 52.31
C THR A 87 -69.08 -11.25 51.99
N GLY A 88 -68.65 -10.41 51.08
CA GLY A 88 -67.23 -10.29 50.69
C GLY A 88 -66.96 -10.81 49.29
N GLU A 89 -65.72 -11.13 49.04
CA GLU A 89 -65.24 -11.46 47.68
C GLU A 89 -65.79 -12.83 47.23
N GLY A 90 -66.60 -12.82 46.14
CA GLY A 90 -67.15 -14.03 45.55
C GLY A 90 -68.30 -14.64 46.39
N ALA A 91 -68.79 -13.97 47.44
CA ALA A 91 -69.93 -14.43 48.23
C ALA A 91 -71.21 -14.53 47.39
N GLY A 92 -71.90 -15.66 47.43
CA GLY A 92 -73.10 -15.94 46.64
C GLY A 92 -72.84 -16.36 45.16
N THR A 93 -71.60 -16.30 44.68
CA THR A 93 -71.19 -16.71 43.33
C THR A 93 -70.15 -17.79 43.35
N ILE A 94 -69.05 -17.55 44.04
CA ILE A 94 -67.90 -18.48 44.18
C ILE A 94 -68.07 -19.27 45.48
N PHE A 95 -68.48 -18.57 46.53
CA PHE A 95 -68.63 -19.15 47.86
C PHE A 95 -70.12 -19.08 48.29
N VAL A 96 -70.58 -20.18 48.71
CA VAL A 96 -71.96 -20.28 49.23
C VAL A 96 -71.94 -20.86 50.65
N ILE A 97 -72.81 -20.33 51.51
CA ILE A 97 -73.03 -20.83 52.88
C ILE A 97 -74.43 -21.41 52.99
N ASP A 98 -74.54 -22.57 53.56
CA ASP A 98 -75.87 -23.04 54.00
C ASP A 98 -76.35 -22.16 55.17
N ALA A 99 -77.43 -21.45 54.92
CA ALA A 99 -77.91 -20.46 55.82
C ALA A 99 -78.34 -21.06 57.16
N ASN A 100 -78.67 -22.37 57.26
CA ASN A 100 -79.10 -23.03 58.44
C ASN A 100 -78.01 -23.79 59.21
N SER A 101 -77.09 -24.47 58.39
CA SER A 101 -76.04 -25.29 59.03
C SER A 101 -74.76 -24.51 59.24
N GLY A 102 -74.50 -23.41 58.46
CA GLY A 102 -73.27 -22.67 58.46
C GLY A 102 -72.13 -23.35 57.67
N ASP A 103 -72.47 -24.38 56.84
CA ASP A 103 -71.53 -25.09 56.05
C ASP A 103 -71.16 -24.24 54.84
N LEU A 104 -69.87 -23.97 54.68
CA LEU A 104 -69.28 -23.14 53.59
C LEU A 104 -68.74 -24.04 52.49
N HIS A 105 -69.10 -23.71 51.25
CA HIS A 105 -68.73 -24.47 50.07
C HIS A 105 -68.20 -23.52 48.95
N ALA A 106 -67.26 -23.99 48.15
CA ALA A 106 -66.94 -23.39 46.87
C ALA A 106 -67.81 -24.01 45.77
N THR A 107 -68.32 -23.20 44.86
CA THR A 107 -69.26 -23.61 43.80
C THR A 107 -68.53 -23.99 42.49
N ARG A 108 -67.28 -23.65 42.39
CA ARG A 108 -66.41 -23.96 41.20
C ARG A 108 -64.98 -24.26 41.65
N SER A 109 -64.24 -24.91 40.82
CA SER A 109 -62.80 -25.01 40.95
C SER A 109 -62.18 -23.61 40.96
N LEU A 110 -61.19 -23.42 41.80
CA LEU A 110 -60.44 -22.18 41.98
C LEU A 110 -58.97 -22.47 41.69
N ASP A 111 -58.31 -21.48 41.19
CA ASP A 111 -56.92 -21.48 40.75
C ASP A 111 -56.15 -20.50 41.63
N ARG A 112 -55.11 -20.96 42.29
CA ARG A 112 -54.26 -20.18 43.21
C ARG A 112 -53.42 -19.14 42.46
N GLU A 113 -53.03 -19.47 41.25
CA GLU A 113 -52.21 -18.62 40.37
C GLU A 113 -53.08 -17.43 39.93
N GLU A 114 -54.41 -17.63 39.72
CA GLU A 114 -55.29 -16.53 39.41
C GLU A 114 -55.49 -15.66 40.65
N LYS A 115 -55.80 -16.33 41.85
CA LYS A 115 -56.06 -15.63 43.11
C LYS A 115 -55.78 -16.50 44.32
N PRO A 116 -54.73 -16.27 45.13
CA PRO A 116 -54.25 -17.18 46.18
C PRO A 116 -55.10 -17.14 47.44
N TYR A 117 -55.95 -16.14 47.67
CA TYR A 117 -56.84 -16.05 48.82
C TYR A 117 -58.02 -15.16 48.49
N TYR A 118 -59.11 -15.40 49.25
CA TYR A 118 -60.34 -14.64 49.20
C TYR A 118 -60.65 -14.13 50.58
N SER A 119 -61.02 -12.84 50.68
CA SER A 119 -61.51 -12.24 51.97
C SER A 119 -63.02 -12.25 52.03
N LEU A 120 -63.54 -12.99 52.93
CA LEU A 120 -64.96 -13.18 53.15
C LEU A 120 -65.33 -12.65 54.55
N ARG A 121 -66.60 -12.29 54.69
CA ARG A 121 -67.18 -11.91 55.97
C ARG A 121 -68.42 -12.70 56.21
N ALA A 122 -68.59 -13.17 57.46
CA ALA A 122 -69.76 -13.90 57.87
C ALA A 122 -70.48 -13.17 59.04
N GLN A 123 -71.77 -13.27 59.03
CA GLN A 123 -72.58 -12.71 60.05
C GLN A 123 -73.73 -13.67 60.44
N ALA A 124 -73.94 -13.89 61.75
CA ALA A 124 -75.09 -14.58 62.26
C ALA A 124 -76.23 -13.61 62.49
N VAL A 125 -77.35 -13.87 61.86
CA VAL A 125 -78.58 -13.03 61.99
C VAL A 125 -79.73 -13.83 62.48
N ASN A 126 -80.70 -13.18 63.18
CA ASN A 126 -81.91 -13.83 63.63
C ASN A 126 -82.83 -14.10 62.42
N LYS A 127 -83.21 -15.35 62.23
CA LYS A 127 -84.02 -15.84 61.10
C LYS A 127 -85.41 -15.20 60.99
N LYS A 128 -86.00 -14.75 62.09
CA LYS A 128 -87.36 -14.17 62.09
C LYS A 128 -87.40 -12.69 61.73
N ASN A 129 -86.36 -11.92 62.07
CA ASN A 129 -86.38 -10.47 61.92
C ASN A 129 -85.20 -9.91 61.17
N GLY A 130 -84.21 -10.74 60.73
CA GLY A 130 -83.07 -10.35 60.03
C GLY A 130 -82.05 -9.47 60.78
N ILE A 131 -82.22 -9.32 62.09
CA ILE A 131 -81.36 -8.47 62.94
C ILE A 131 -80.06 -9.23 63.22
N PRO A 132 -78.85 -8.59 63.01
CA PRO A 132 -77.57 -9.15 63.39
C PRO A 132 -77.50 -9.52 64.86
N LEU A 133 -77.07 -10.77 65.16
CA LEU A 133 -76.86 -11.24 66.52
C LEU A 133 -75.48 -10.93 67.05
N GLU A 134 -74.53 -10.75 66.13
CA GLU A 134 -73.16 -10.39 66.40
C GLU A 134 -72.54 -9.56 65.25
N PRO A 135 -71.42 -8.85 65.49
CA PRO A 135 -70.75 -8.11 64.45
C PRO A 135 -70.26 -9.04 63.30
N GLU A 136 -70.23 -8.50 62.09
CA GLU A 136 -69.68 -9.18 60.95
C GLU A 136 -68.15 -9.52 61.21
N THR A 137 -67.73 -10.74 60.90
CA THR A 137 -66.39 -11.21 61.17
C THR A 137 -65.76 -11.58 59.84
N GLU A 138 -64.56 -11.02 59.63
CA GLU A 138 -63.77 -11.28 58.47
C GLU A 138 -62.91 -12.53 58.65
N PHE A 139 -62.84 -13.36 57.62
CA PHE A 139 -61.95 -14.52 57.51
C PHE A 139 -61.44 -14.68 56.09
N ILE A 140 -60.37 -15.41 55.99
CA ILE A 140 -59.67 -15.63 54.67
C ILE A 140 -59.85 -17.10 54.30
N VAL A 141 -60.19 -17.35 53.03
CA VAL A 141 -60.09 -18.66 52.43
C VAL A 141 -58.79 -18.62 51.59
N LYS A 142 -57.78 -19.35 52.04
CA LYS A 142 -56.48 -19.51 51.35
C LYS A 142 -56.52 -20.78 50.52
N LEU A 143 -56.14 -20.69 49.27
CA LEU A 143 -55.96 -21.85 48.40
C LEU A 143 -54.67 -22.56 48.77
N HIS A 144 -54.75 -23.88 48.85
CA HIS A 144 -53.58 -24.74 48.92
C HIS A 144 -53.15 -25.15 47.50
N ASP A 145 -51.90 -25.04 47.30
CA ASP A 145 -51.19 -25.34 46.07
C ASP A 145 -51.25 -26.83 45.72
N ILE A 146 -51.40 -27.12 44.46
CA ILE A 146 -51.05 -28.40 43.81
C ILE A 146 -50.03 -28.15 42.74
N ASN A 147 -49.20 -29.09 42.48
CA ASN A 147 -48.16 -28.97 41.46
C ASN A 147 -48.78 -29.19 40.07
N ASP A 148 -49.38 -28.15 39.51
CA ASP A 148 -50.06 -28.20 38.21
C ASP A 148 -49.44 -27.27 37.15
N ASN A 149 -48.50 -26.44 37.57
CA ASN A 149 -47.74 -25.57 36.67
C ASN A 149 -46.37 -26.18 36.35
N GLU A 150 -46.02 -26.16 35.06
CA GLU A 150 -44.69 -26.56 34.64
C GLU A 150 -43.71 -25.38 34.69
N PRO A 151 -42.44 -25.60 35.08
CA PRO A 151 -41.43 -24.55 35.02
C PRO A 151 -41.30 -23.95 33.66
N LYS A 152 -41.34 -22.62 33.51
CA LYS A 152 -41.23 -21.89 32.27
C LYS A 152 -39.94 -21.10 32.24
N PHE A 153 -39.09 -21.37 31.21
CA PHE A 153 -37.88 -20.60 30.98
C PHE A 153 -38.23 -19.21 30.43
N GLU A 154 -37.43 -18.20 30.82
CA GLU A 154 -37.58 -16.84 30.31
C GLU A 154 -37.47 -16.72 28.82
N LYS A 155 -36.75 -17.66 28.17
CA LYS A 155 -36.53 -17.72 26.71
C LYS A 155 -36.63 -19.15 26.21
N GLU A 156 -37.23 -19.32 25.05
CA GLU A 156 -37.28 -20.62 24.35
C GLU A 156 -35.89 -21.07 23.85
N VAL A 157 -35.04 -20.09 23.47
CA VAL A 157 -33.69 -20.34 23.00
C VAL A 157 -32.73 -19.31 23.57
N TYR A 158 -31.65 -19.78 24.15
CA TYR A 158 -30.52 -18.97 24.60
C TYR A 158 -29.36 -19.09 23.66
N MET A 159 -28.62 -17.99 23.49
CA MET A 159 -27.37 -17.95 22.74
C MET A 159 -26.22 -17.61 23.68
N ALA A 160 -25.16 -18.37 23.63
CA ALA A 160 -23.99 -18.17 24.46
C ALA A 160 -22.70 -18.42 23.67
N SER A 161 -21.59 -17.91 24.18
CA SER A 161 -20.28 -18.22 23.65
C SER A 161 -19.29 -18.46 24.80
N VAL A 162 -18.33 -19.30 24.54
CA VAL A 162 -17.24 -19.59 25.45
C VAL A 162 -15.94 -19.75 24.63
N PRO A 163 -14.82 -19.21 25.09
CA PRO A 163 -13.54 -19.45 24.39
C PRO A 163 -13.23 -20.94 24.33
N GLU A 164 -12.76 -21.40 23.19
CA GLU A 164 -12.17 -22.72 23.13
C GLU A 164 -10.98 -22.84 24.10
N ARG A 165 -10.43 -24.01 24.29
CA ARG A 165 -9.37 -24.27 25.29
C ARG A 165 -9.75 -23.82 26.72
N SER A 166 -11.04 -23.55 26.98
CA SER A 166 -11.51 -23.22 28.32
C SER A 166 -11.31 -24.38 29.31
N HIS A 167 -10.96 -24.03 30.53
CA HIS A 167 -10.80 -25.02 31.59
C HIS A 167 -12.15 -25.58 32.03
N ILE A 168 -12.12 -26.81 32.56
CA ILE A 168 -13.29 -27.45 33.18
C ILE A 168 -13.88 -26.51 34.23
N GLY A 169 -15.22 -26.35 34.21
CA GLY A 169 -15.95 -25.48 35.13
C GLY A 169 -16.04 -24.02 34.75
N THR A 170 -15.54 -23.63 33.57
CA THR A 170 -15.72 -22.26 33.01
C THR A 170 -17.22 -22.00 32.84
N SER A 171 -17.72 -20.88 33.41
CA SER A 171 -19.10 -20.45 33.27
C SER A 171 -19.39 -19.98 31.86
N VAL A 172 -20.46 -20.48 31.26
CA VAL A 172 -20.90 -20.16 29.91
C VAL A 172 -22.06 -19.18 29.93
N ILE A 173 -23.17 -19.59 30.55
CA ILE A 173 -24.39 -18.78 30.67
C ILE A 173 -25.20 -19.29 31.85
N GLN A 174 -26.04 -18.45 32.42
CA GLN A 174 -27.09 -18.84 33.38
C GLN A 174 -28.43 -18.82 32.66
N VAL A 175 -29.20 -19.89 32.81
CA VAL A 175 -30.60 -20.00 32.40
C VAL A 175 -31.48 -19.95 33.63
N THR A 176 -32.60 -19.29 33.51
CA THR A 176 -33.57 -19.14 34.63
C THR A 176 -34.92 -19.59 34.15
N ALA A 177 -35.52 -20.44 34.95
CA ALA A 177 -36.93 -20.82 34.82
C ALA A 177 -37.71 -20.29 36.04
N GLN A 178 -38.95 -20.02 35.82
CA GLN A 178 -39.91 -19.62 36.85
C GLN A 178 -41.06 -20.63 36.90
N ASP A 179 -41.52 -20.89 38.11
CA ASP A 179 -42.64 -21.75 38.37
C ASP A 179 -43.73 -20.91 39.06
N ALA A 180 -44.98 -21.13 38.70
CA ALA A 180 -46.08 -20.38 39.23
C ALA A 180 -46.60 -20.94 40.55
N ASP A 181 -46.24 -22.18 40.90
CA ASP A 181 -46.65 -22.85 42.13
C ASP A 181 -46.11 -22.15 43.40
N ASP A 182 -46.57 -22.55 44.57
CA ASP A 182 -46.22 -21.90 45.88
C ASP A 182 -44.83 -22.37 46.34
N GLU A 183 -43.85 -21.51 46.34
CA GLU A 183 -42.49 -21.80 46.85
C GLU A 183 -42.49 -22.26 48.33
N MET A 184 -43.48 -21.85 49.07
CA MET A 184 -43.56 -22.12 50.50
C MET A 184 -44.30 -23.40 50.82
N PHE A 185 -45.01 -24.01 49.88
CA PHE A 185 -45.86 -25.18 50.11
C PHE A 185 -45.33 -26.39 49.32
N GLY A 186 -44.97 -27.45 49.99
CA GLY A 186 -44.66 -28.74 49.40
C GLY A 186 -43.47 -28.86 48.53
N MET A 187 -42.69 -27.81 48.32
CA MET A 187 -41.59 -27.70 47.34
C MET A 187 -42.03 -27.65 45.87
N SER A 188 -43.31 -27.40 45.57
CA SER A 188 -43.84 -27.36 44.19
C SER A 188 -42.97 -26.51 43.27
N ALA A 189 -42.72 -25.26 43.59
CA ALA A 189 -41.92 -24.32 42.80
C ALA A 189 -40.40 -24.46 43.03
N LYS A 190 -39.89 -25.48 43.71
CA LYS A 190 -38.46 -25.66 43.91
C LYS A 190 -37.81 -26.35 42.71
N LEU A 191 -37.14 -25.60 41.89
CA LEU A 191 -36.55 -26.05 40.65
C LEU A 191 -35.20 -26.72 40.83
N VAL A 192 -34.95 -27.75 39.99
CA VAL A 192 -33.65 -28.42 39.81
C VAL A 192 -33.37 -28.52 38.32
N TYR A 193 -32.25 -27.96 37.96
CA TYR A 193 -31.80 -27.95 36.55
C TYR A 193 -30.99 -29.21 36.21
N SER A 194 -31.20 -29.75 35.00
CA SER A 194 -30.47 -30.90 34.48
C SER A 194 -30.24 -30.72 32.96
N ILE A 195 -29.27 -31.45 32.44
CA ILE A 195 -28.99 -31.50 30.99
C ILE A 195 -29.58 -32.78 30.43
N SER A 196 -30.46 -32.65 29.41
CA SER A 196 -30.96 -33.81 28.66
C SER A 196 -30.16 -34.05 27.38
N GLN A 197 -29.61 -32.99 26.72
CA GLN A 197 -28.70 -33.08 25.60
C GLN A 197 -27.54 -32.11 25.81
N GLY A 198 -26.31 -32.53 25.37
CA GLY A 198 -25.10 -31.72 25.48
C GLY A 198 -23.95 -32.39 26.23
N HIS A 199 -24.20 -33.57 26.81
CA HIS A 199 -23.12 -34.38 27.35
C HIS A 199 -22.20 -34.92 26.24
N PRO A 200 -20.89 -35.10 26.53
CA PRO A 200 -20.19 -34.81 27.79
C PRO A 200 -19.61 -33.39 27.89
N TYR A 201 -19.88 -32.50 26.94
CA TYR A 201 -19.17 -31.23 26.77
C TYR A 201 -19.52 -30.18 27.85
N PHE A 202 -20.77 -30.19 28.30
CA PHE A 202 -21.28 -29.21 29.27
C PHE A 202 -21.97 -29.86 30.46
N MET A 203 -22.01 -29.16 31.58
CA MET A 203 -22.75 -29.49 32.79
C MET A 203 -23.56 -28.29 33.25
N VAL A 204 -24.65 -28.51 33.93
CA VAL A 204 -25.44 -27.45 34.56
C VAL A 204 -25.38 -27.59 36.09
N GLU A 205 -25.30 -26.47 36.76
CA GLU A 205 -25.38 -26.42 38.22
C GLU A 205 -26.84 -26.53 38.65
N ALA A 206 -27.16 -27.61 39.33
CA ALA A 206 -28.55 -28.02 39.56
C ALA A 206 -29.44 -26.97 40.27
N ASN A 207 -28.89 -26.10 41.10
CA ASN A 207 -29.66 -25.12 41.87
C ASN A 207 -29.69 -23.74 41.27
N THR A 208 -28.74 -23.40 40.39
CA THR A 208 -28.54 -22.03 39.86
C THR A 208 -28.83 -21.88 38.38
N GLY A 209 -28.90 -23.00 37.64
CA GLY A 209 -29.03 -23.00 36.19
C GLY A 209 -27.80 -22.49 35.45
N ILE A 210 -26.63 -22.40 36.11
CA ILE A 210 -25.38 -21.99 35.47
C ILE A 210 -24.80 -23.15 34.67
N ILE A 211 -24.69 -22.97 33.39
CA ILE A 211 -24.06 -23.92 32.49
C ILE A 211 -22.55 -23.71 32.49
N ARG A 212 -21.79 -24.78 32.63
CA ARG A 212 -20.33 -24.76 32.67
C ARG A 212 -19.74 -25.77 31.71
N THR A 213 -18.50 -25.56 31.31
CA THR A 213 -17.72 -26.56 30.54
C THR A 213 -17.46 -27.78 31.41
N ALA A 214 -17.67 -28.98 30.86
CA ALA A 214 -17.45 -30.26 31.56
C ALA A 214 -16.19 -30.99 31.08
N LEU A 215 -15.66 -30.63 29.90
CA LEU A 215 -14.45 -31.20 29.35
C LEU A 215 -13.27 -30.21 29.47
N GLY A 216 -12.07 -30.74 29.28
CA GLY A 216 -10.83 -29.99 29.39
C GLY A 216 -10.49 -29.19 28.14
N PRO A 217 -9.39 -28.40 28.20
CA PRO A 217 -8.97 -27.54 27.10
C PRO A 217 -8.69 -28.28 25.78
N SER A 218 -8.29 -29.55 25.86
CA SER A 218 -8.01 -30.38 24.65
C SER A 218 -9.26 -30.86 23.93
N ASP A 219 -10.41 -30.87 24.60
CA ASP A 219 -11.64 -31.41 24.05
C ASP A 219 -12.61 -30.30 23.61
N MET A 220 -12.31 -29.06 24.02
CA MET A 220 -13.05 -27.86 23.63
C MET A 220 -12.28 -27.13 22.53
N ASP A 221 -12.37 -27.63 21.33
CA ASP A 221 -11.57 -27.28 20.16
C ASP A 221 -12.52 -26.84 19.03
N ARG A 222 -12.43 -25.56 18.64
CA ARG A 222 -13.30 -24.94 17.65
C ARG A 222 -13.07 -25.54 16.25
N GLU A 223 -11.84 -25.88 15.94
CA GLU A 223 -11.45 -26.46 14.66
C GLU A 223 -12.09 -27.83 14.43
N GLN A 224 -12.35 -28.56 15.52
CA GLN A 224 -13.07 -29.83 15.45
C GLN A 224 -14.58 -29.61 15.51
N ARG A 225 -15.05 -28.70 16.36
CA ARG A 225 -16.48 -28.43 16.51
C ARG A 225 -16.76 -27.04 17.08
N GLU A 226 -17.28 -26.15 16.25
CA GLU A 226 -17.56 -24.77 16.60
C GLU A 226 -18.88 -24.59 17.40
N HIS A 227 -19.93 -25.36 17.05
CA HIS A 227 -21.28 -25.14 17.57
C HIS A 227 -21.79 -26.33 18.37
N TYR A 228 -22.36 -26.05 19.50
CA TYR A 228 -22.97 -27.02 20.40
C TYR A 228 -24.41 -26.61 20.70
N GLN A 229 -25.31 -27.60 20.74
CA GLN A 229 -26.68 -27.44 21.19
C GLN A 229 -26.84 -28.21 22.50
N VAL A 230 -27.30 -27.50 23.54
CA VAL A 230 -27.52 -28.04 24.87
C VAL A 230 -28.98 -27.87 25.20
N VAL A 231 -29.66 -28.91 25.64
CA VAL A 231 -31.03 -28.85 26.12
C VAL A 231 -31.01 -28.95 27.63
N ILE A 232 -31.55 -27.93 28.28
CA ILE A 232 -31.69 -27.83 29.72
C ILE A 232 -33.12 -28.10 30.08
N GLU A 233 -33.34 -28.93 31.10
CA GLU A 233 -34.62 -29.20 31.74
C GLU A 233 -34.61 -28.59 33.16
N ALA A 234 -35.64 -27.87 33.49
CA ALA A 234 -35.96 -27.45 34.85
C ALA A 234 -37.09 -28.32 35.36
N LYS A 235 -36.87 -28.98 36.44
CA LYS A 235 -37.86 -29.85 37.12
C LYS A 235 -38.17 -29.31 38.49
N ASP A 236 -39.45 -29.15 38.77
CA ASP A 236 -39.98 -28.73 40.06
C ASP A 236 -39.92 -29.85 41.14
N MET A 237 -40.59 -29.66 42.23
CA MET A 237 -40.59 -30.55 43.40
C MET A 237 -39.19 -30.97 43.85
N ALA A 238 -38.22 -30.09 43.70
CA ALA A 238 -36.79 -30.41 43.93
C ALA A 238 -36.30 -31.63 43.13
N GLY A 239 -36.80 -31.81 41.90
CA GLY A 239 -36.43 -32.91 40.99
C GLY A 239 -37.00 -34.28 41.34
N GLN A 240 -38.00 -34.36 42.29
CA GLN A 240 -38.58 -35.61 42.72
C GLN A 240 -39.52 -36.25 41.69
N ARG A 241 -39.92 -37.48 41.95
CA ARG A 241 -40.90 -38.18 41.11
C ARG A 241 -42.24 -37.50 41.21
N GLY A 242 -42.86 -37.21 40.11
CA GLY A 242 -44.13 -36.52 40.01
C GLY A 242 -44.04 -35.04 39.71
N GLY A 243 -42.81 -34.49 39.77
CA GLY A 243 -42.57 -33.12 39.34
C GLY A 243 -42.75 -32.94 37.82
N LEU A 244 -43.24 -31.77 37.43
CA LEU A 244 -43.36 -31.32 36.03
C LEU A 244 -42.01 -30.82 35.49
N THR A 245 -41.90 -30.71 34.20
CA THR A 245 -40.63 -30.38 33.61
C THR A 245 -40.79 -29.45 32.41
N GLY A 246 -40.18 -28.28 32.47
CA GLY A 246 -40.01 -27.37 31.34
C GLY A 246 -38.61 -27.52 30.70
N SER A 247 -38.47 -27.22 29.46
CA SER A 247 -37.19 -27.33 28.75
C SER A 247 -36.88 -26.11 27.91
N THR A 248 -35.57 -25.84 27.73
CA THR A 248 -35.06 -24.80 26.82
C THR A 248 -33.83 -25.26 26.10
N THR A 249 -33.56 -24.66 24.95
CA THR A 249 -32.36 -24.92 24.16
C THR A 249 -31.34 -23.80 24.33
N VAL A 250 -30.08 -24.17 24.52
CA VAL A 250 -28.95 -23.25 24.57
C VAL A 250 -28.01 -23.59 23.45
N ASN A 251 -27.83 -22.64 22.50
CA ASN A 251 -26.86 -22.75 21.43
C ASN A 251 -25.56 -22.09 21.90
N ILE A 252 -24.49 -22.86 21.98
CA ILE A 252 -23.20 -22.42 22.48
C ILE A 252 -22.21 -22.47 21.30
N THR A 253 -21.55 -21.32 21.03
CA THR A 253 -20.49 -21.21 20.03
C THR A 253 -19.15 -21.10 20.73
N LEU A 254 -18.17 -21.90 20.31
CA LEU A 254 -16.80 -21.71 20.74
C LEU A 254 -16.22 -20.49 20.02
N THR A 255 -15.63 -19.58 20.78
CA THR A 255 -14.91 -18.44 20.24
C THR A 255 -13.44 -18.80 20.09
N ASP A 256 -12.87 -18.33 19.02
CA ASP A 256 -11.52 -18.57 18.59
C ASP A 256 -10.46 -18.09 19.59
N VAL A 257 -9.42 -18.89 19.78
CA VAL A 257 -8.23 -18.59 20.56
C VAL A 257 -7.03 -18.96 19.72
N ASN A 258 -6.03 -18.07 19.65
CA ASN A 258 -4.83 -18.35 18.88
C ASN A 258 -4.03 -19.49 19.52
N ASP A 259 -4.35 -20.72 19.15
CA ASP A 259 -3.74 -21.94 19.64
C ASP A 259 -3.16 -22.82 18.52
N ASN A 260 -3.31 -22.42 17.28
CA ASN A 260 -2.74 -23.04 16.11
C ASN A 260 -1.63 -22.18 15.50
N PRO A 261 -0.43 -22.72 15.30
CA PRO A 261 0.61 -22.05 14.55
C PRO A 261 0.38 -22.19 13.03
N PRO A 262 0.69 -21.17 12.22
CA PRO A 262 0.58 -21.26 10.79
C PRO A 262 1.55 -22.28 10.21
N GLN A 263 1.15 -22.98 9.15
CA GLN A 263 1.94 -23.98 8.43
C GLN A 263 1.99 -23.67 6.94
N PHE A 264 3.19 -23.75 6.35
CA PHE A 264 3.34 -23.58 4.91
C PHE A 264 2.62 -24.68 4.13
N SER A 265 1.92 -24.29 3.08
CA SER A 265 1.26 -25.25 2.16
C SER A 265 2.26 -26.14 1.43
N GLN A 266 3.51 -25.70 1.29
CA GLN A 266 4.60 -26.42 0.63
C GLN A 266 5.92 -26.17 1.38
N SER A 267 6.75 -27.20 1.47
CA SER A 267 8.09 -27.07 2.05
C SER A 267 9.10 -26.39 1.13
N ILE A 268 8.84 -26.38 -0.18
CA ILE A 268 9.69 -25.76 -1.20
C ILE A 268 8.81 -25.05 -2.22
N TYR A 269 9.12 -23.78 -2.43
CA TYR A 269 8.54 -22.94 -3.48
C TYR A 269 9.60 -22.69 -4.55
N GLN A 270 9.22 -22.79 -5.82
CA GLN A 270 10.13 -22.56 -6.93
C GLN A 270 9.53 -21.51 -7.85
N PHE A 271 10.30 -20.43 -8.07
CA PHE A 271 9.93 -19.33 -8.93
C PHE A 271 11.01 -19.13 -10.00
N SER A 272 10.64 -18.46 -11.06
CA SER A 272 11.59 -18.03 -12.09
C SER A 272 11.28 -16.58 -12.47
N ILE A 273 12.33 -15.79 -12.65
CA ILE A 273 12.20 -14.38 -12.98
C ILE A 273 13.28 -14.00 -14.00
N PRO A 274 12.97 -13.20 -15.02
CA PRO A 274 14.00 -12.64 -15.91
C PRO A 274 14.96 -11.77 -15.11
N GLU A 275 16.23 -11.80 -15.47
CA GLU A 275 17.15 -10.80 -14.97
C GLU A 275 16.74 -9.41 -15.43
N MET A 276 17.45 -8.36 -15.00
CA MET A 276 17.11 -6.96 -15.29
C MET A 276 15.69 -6.56 -14.91
N THR A 277 14.93 -7.44 -14.22
CA THR A 277 13.63 -7.08 -13.70
C THR A 277 13.76 -5.95 -12.68
N GLU A 278 12.91 -4.94 -12.80
CA GLU A 278 12.94 -3.75 -11.94
C GLU A 278 12.71 -4.08 -10.46
N ALA A 279 13.33 -3.28 -9.59
CA ALA A 279 13.11 -3.39 -8.15
C ALA A 279 11.64 -3.11 -7.80
N GLY A 280 11.06 -3.95 -6.91
CA GLY A 280 9.66 -3.92 -6.56
C GLY A 280 8.77 -4.89 -7.35
N ALA A 281 9.28 -5.49 -8.42
CA ALA A 281 8.53 -6.50 -9.17
C ALA A 281 8.27 -7.75 -8.32
N VAL A 282 7.08 -8.31 -8.48
CA VAL A 282 6.66 -9.53 -7.77
C VAL A 282 7.28 -10.75 -8.45
N VAL A 283 8.03 -11.52 -7.66
CA VAL A 283 8.62 -12.81 -8.07
C VAL A 283 7.60 -13.94 -7.96
N GLY A 284 6.86 -13.95 -6.85
CA GLY A 284 5.88 -14.98 -6.58
C GLY A 284 5.19 -14.79 -5.24
N ARG A 285 4.24 -15.68 -4.96
CA ARG A 285 3.49 -15.69 -3.71
C ARG A 285 3.69 -17.01 -3.00
N VAL A 286 3.83 -16.98 -1.70
CA VAL A 286 3.92 -18.14 -0.82
C VAL A 286 2.72 -18.17 0.10
N GLN A 287 2.19 -19.35 0.35
CA GLN A 287 0.98 -19.56 1.13
C GLN A 287 1.29 -20.37 2.38
N ALA A 288 0.71 -19.95 3.47
CA ALA A 288 0.59 -20.73 4.69
C ALA A 288 -0.88 -20.78 5.10
N VAL A 289 -1.23 -21.79 5.88
CA VAL A 289 -2.58 -21.98 6.40
C VAL A 289 -2.49 -21.95 7.91
N ASP A 290 -3.39 -21.19 8.49
CA ASP A 290 -3.65 -21.14 9.91
C ASP A 290 -5.08 -21.63 10.14
N ALA A 291 -5.28 -22.46 11.16
CA ALA A 291 -6.59 -23.02 11.46
C ALA A 291 -7.46 -22.05 12.25
N ASP A 292 -6.85 -21.07 12.91
CA ASP A 292 -7.54 -20.01 13.64
C ASP A 292 -8.26 -19.07 12.67
N ILE A 293 -9.04 -18.14 13.19
CA ILE A 293 -9.81 -17.21 12.37
C ILE A 293 -9.55 -15.73 12.73
N GLY A 294 -9.83 -14.87 11.74
CA GLY A 294 -9.76 -13.43 11.92
C GLY A 294 -8.38 -12.95 12.35
N ARG A 295 -8.29 -12.26 13.47
CA ARG A 295 -7.04 -11.69 13.99
C ARG A 295 -6.04 -12.75 14.47
N ASN A 296 -6.53 -13.88 14.92
CA ASN A 296 -5.68 -14.97 15.41
C ASN A 296 -4.95 -15.68 14.27
N ALA A 297 -5.54 -15.69 13.08
CA ALA A 297 -4.95 -16.20 11.85
C ALA A 297 -4.08 -15.16 11.09
N GLU A 298 -3.84 -13.97 11.65
CA GLU A 298 -2.96 -12.99 11.00
C GLU A 298 -1.51 -13.46 11.02
N MET A 299 -0.95 -13.63 9.84
CA MET A 299 0.39 -14.17 9.65
C MET A 299 1.42 -13.09 9.33
N LEU A 300 2.67 -13.36 9.66
CA LEU A 300 3.83 -12.57 9.28
C LEU A 300 4.87 -13.47 8.63
N PHE A 301 5.17 -13.19 7.36
CA PHE A 301 6.24 -13.85 6.62
C PHE A 301 7.54 -13.05 6.74
N THR A 302 8.65 -13.76 6.91
CA THR A 302 9.98 -13.15 7.02
C THR A 302 11.04 -13.99 6.32
N LEU A 303 11.98 -13.35 5.65
CA LEU A 303 13.19 -14.00 5.16
C LEU A 303 14.20 -14.10 6.32
N THR A 304 14.72 -15.29 6.56
CA THR A 304 15.61 -15.53 7.71
C THR A 304 17.06 -15.77 7.32
N SER A 305 17.29 -16.48 6.22
CA SER A 305 18.62 -16.80 5.72
C SER A 305 18.57 -17.10 4.23
N GLY A 306 19.72 -17.18 3.61
CA GLY A 306 19.87 -17.49 2.21
C GLY A 306 20.86 -16.57 1.50
N ASP A 307 21.18 -16.92 0.28
CA ASP A 307 22.18 -16.24 -0.52
C ASP A 307 21.63 -15.10 -1.39
N GLY A 308 20.36 -14.74 -1.16
CA GLY A 308 19.63 -13.68 -1.85
C GLY A 308 18.95 -12.64 -0.94
N LEU A 309 19.30 -12.57 0.35
CA LEU A 309 18.67 -11.64 1.30
C LEU A 309 18.81 -10.16 0.93
N ASP A 310 19.84 -9.81 0.19
CA ASP A 310 20.07 -8.45 -0.28
C ASP A 310 19.42 -8.17 -1.65
N MET A 311 18.95 -9.23 -2.34
CA MET A 311 18.34 -9.18 -3.67
C MET A 311 16.81 -9.24 -3.62
N PHE A 312 16.24 -9.83 -2.57
CA PHE A 312 14.80 -10.04 -2.43
C PHE A 312 14.27 -9.50 -1.10
N ASP A 313 12.99 -9.19 -1.09
CA ASP A 313 12.24 -8.82 0.11
C ASP A 313 10.90 -9.58 0.13
N ILE A 314 10.33 -9.77 1.31
CA ILE A 314 9.03 -10.41 1.47
C ILE A 314 8.11 -9.54 2.31
N THR A 315 6.90 -9.38 1.85
CA THR A 315 5.84 -8.64 2.56
C THR A 315 4.59 -9.50 2.67
N THR A 316 3.84 -9.33 3.74
CA THR A 316 2.56 -10.02 3.94
C THR A 316 1.43 -9.19 3.36
N ASP A 317 0.64 -9.77 2.47
CA ASP A 317 -0.62 -9.20 2.01
C ASP A 317 -1.67 -9.32 3.12
N ARG A 318 -2.20 -8.20 3.57
CA ARG A 318 -3.17 -8.16 4.68
C ARG A 318 -4.52 -8.80 4.33
N ASN A 319 -4.90 -8.82 3.07
CA ASN A 319 -6.20 -9.32 2.65
C ASN A 319 -6.19 -10.83 2.38
N THR A 320 -5.13 -11.30 1.72
CA THR A 320 -4.99 -12.71 1.34
C THR A 320 -4.17 -13.52 2.33
N GLN A 321 -3.48 -12.85 3.27
CA GLN A 321 -2.54 -13.46 4.21
C GLN A 321 -1.45 -14.28 3.51
N GLU A 322 -1.04 -13.86 2.31
CA GLU A 322 0.04 -14.48 1.54
C GLU A 322 1.34 -13.70 1.70
N GLY A 323 2.47 -14.38 1.63
CA GLY A 323 3.78 -13.76 1.52
C GLY A 323 4.10 -13.41 0.06
N ILE A 324 4.29 -12.12 -0.23
CA ILE A 324 4.66 -11.62 -1.56
C ILE A 324 6.17 -11.43 -1.60
N LEU A 325 6.85 -12.24 -2.40
CA LEU A 325 8.28 -12.10 -2.67
C LEU A 325 8.49 -11.08 -3.78
N THR A 326 9.32 -10.08 -3.55
CA THR A 326 9.64 -9.02 -4.50
C THR A 326 11.15 -8.88 -4.73
N VAL A 327 11.52 -8.37 -5.90
CA VAL A 327 12.89 -8.00 -6.23
C VAL A 327 13.27 -6.73 -5.49
N LYS A 328 14.41 -6.71 -4.81
CA LYS A 328 14.95 -5.54 -4.12
C LYS A 328 16.03 -4.84 -4.94
N LYS A 329 16.80 -5.60 -5.70
CA LYS A 329 17.85 -5.11 -6.60
C LYS A 329 17.80 -5.87 -7.93
N PRO A 330 18.14 -5.25 -9.05
CA PRO A 330 18.22 -5.94 -10.32
C PRO A 330 19.09 -7.19 -10.24
N LEU A 331 18.65 -8.25 -10.85
CA LEU A 331 19.34 -9.53 -10.92
C LEU A 331 20.25 -9.53 -12.16
N ASP A 332 21.23 -10.43 -12.16
CA ASP A 332 22.25 -10.55 -13.21
C ASP A 332 22.55 -12.05 -13.31
N TYR A 333 22.13 -12.65 -14.39
CA TYR A 333 22.20 -14.10 -14.63
C TYR A 333 23.63 -14.58 -14.75
N GLU A 334 24.52 -13.79 -15.39
CA GLU A 334 25.93 -14.12 -15.57
C GLU A 334 26.65 -14.15 -14.24
N LYS A 335 26.21 -13.35 -13.27
CA LYS A 335 26.78 -13.39 -11.91
C LYS A 335 26.18 -14.53 -11.10
N LYS A 336 24.85 -14.75 -11.23
CA LYS A 336 24.20 -15.77 -10.39
C LYS A 336 22.88 -16.27 -10.96
N LYS A 337 22.86 -17.53 -11.37
CA LYS A 337 21.75 -18.19 -12.06
C LYS A 337 20.59 -18.61 -11.16
N SER A 338 20.79 -18.75 -9.86
CA SER A 338 19.74 -19.11 -8.92
C SER A 338 20.04 -18.66 -7.50
N TYR A 339 18.99 -18.41 -6.73
CA TYR A 339 19.04 -18.02 -5.33
C TYR A 339 18.22 -18.99 -4.50
N THR A 340 18.68 -19.25 -3.28
CA THR A 340 17.96 -20.06 -2.30
C THR A 340 17.75 -19.24 -1.04
N LEU A 341 16.49 -19.10 -0.62
CA LEU A 341 16.07 -18.33 0.54
C LEU A 341 15.34 -19.22 1.52
N GLN A 342 15.53 -19.00 2.81
CA GLN A 342 14.75 -19.59 3.88
C GLN A 342 13.73 -18.57 4.37
N ILE A 343 12.47 -18.96 4.36
CA ILE A 343 11.37 -18.15 4.87
C ILE A 343 10.79 -18.78 6.13
N GLN A 344 10.26 -17.93 6.97
CA GLN A 344 9.51 -18.32 8.16
C GLN A 344 8.17 -17.61 8.18
N VAL A 345 7.17 -18.31 8.67
CA VAL A 345 5.85 -17.76 8.98
C VAL A 345 5.56 -17.92 10.47
N ARG A 346 4.92 -16.94 11.05
CA ARG A 346 4.47 -16.95 12.45
C ARG A 346 3.21 -16.12 12.58
N ASN A 347 2.42 -16.37 13.61
CA ASN A 347 1.31 -15.48 13.97
C ASN A 347 1.81 -14.10 14.37
N THR A 348 1.05 -13.08 13.99
CA THR A 348 1.32 -11.69 14.37
C THR A 348 1.02 -11.45 15.85
N HIS A 349 -0.01 -12.14 16.39
CA HIS A 349 -0.51 -12.00 17.76
C HIS A 349 -0.62 -13.35 18.48
N PRO A 350 0.50 -14.09 18.70
CA PRO A 350 0.45 -15.39 19.36
C PRO A 350 -0.01 -15.22 20.82
N ASP A 351 -0.87 -16.13 21.30
CA ASP A 351 -1.20 -16.22 22.72
C ASP A 351 -0.20 -17.14 23.43
N PRO A 352 0.65 -16.61 24.31
CA PRO A 352 1.71 -17.42 24.97
C PRO A 352 1.18 -18.54 25.87
N ARG A 353 -0.11 -18.53 26.17
CA ARG A 353 -0.75 -19.59 26.99
C ARG A 353 -0.95 -20.89 26.21
N TYR A 354 -1.09 -20.77 24.88
CA TYR A 354 -1.48 -21.85 23.98
C TYR A 354 -0.40 -22.14 22.92
N VAL A 355 0.13 -21.09 22.31
CA VAL A 355 1.15 -21.18 21.28
C VAL A 355 2.49 -20.72 21.83
N SER A 356 3.55 -21.50 21.67
CA SER A 356 4.89 -21.03 21.99
C SER A 356 5.22 -19.77 21.17
N LEU A 357 5.81 -18.75 21.80
CA LEU A 357 6.30 -17.55 21.11
C LEU A 357 7.31 -17.86 19.99
N ASP A 358 7.93 -19.04 20.06
CA ASP A 358 8.84 -19.56 19.04
C ASP A 358 8.15 -20.49 18.03
N ALA A 359 6.84 -20.68 18.13
CA ALA A 359 6.09 -21.46 17.15
C ALA A 359 6.10 -20.75 15.80
N LYS A 360 6.77 -21.38 14.85
CA LYS A 360 7.00 -20.89 13.51
C LYS A 360 7.20 -22.09 12.60
N ASP A 361 6.72 -21.97 11.40
CA ASP A 361 7.05 -22.91 10.34
C ASP A 361 8.06 -22.29 9.37
N SER A 362 8.77 -23.11 8.64
CA SER A 362 9.79 -22.69 7.71
C SER A 362 9.73 -23.44 6.39
N ALA A 363 9.92 -22.72 5.31
CA ALA A 363 9.99 -23.28 3.97
C ALA A 363 11.19 -22.69 3.21
N THR A 364 11.50 -23.32 2.08
CA THR A 364 12.58 -22.90 1.20
C THR A 364 12.00 -22.29 -0.07
N ILE A 365 12.48 -21.11 -0.48
CA ILE A 365 12.21 -20.53 -1.79
C ILE A 365 13.45 -20.70 -2.66
N ARG A 366 13.28 -21.25 -3.84
CA ARG A 366 14.27 -21.23 -4.90
C ARG A 366 13.81 -20.29 -6.01
N VAL A 367 14.65 -19.33 -6.37
CA VAL A 367 14.42 -18.41 -7.47
C VAL A 367 15.46 -18.69 -8.55
N ASP A 368 15.01 -19.14 -9.71
CA ASP A 368 15.83 -19.34 -10.88
C ASP A 368 15.78 -18.08 -11.75
N VAL A 369 16.93 -17.45 -11.98
CA VAL A 369 17.04 -16.26 -12.85
C VAL A 369 17.03 -16.76 -14.30
N LYS A 370 16.25 -16.12 -15.13
CA LYS A 370 16.20 -16.36 -16.57
C LYS A 370 17.09 -15.38 -17.29
N ASP A 371 17.88 -15.89 -18.16
CA ASP A 371 18.72 -15.16 -19.10
C ASP A 371 17.88 -14.26 -20.01
N VAL A 372 18.29 -13.03 -20.20
CA VAL A 372 17.71 -12.04 -21.10
C VAL A 372 18.83 -11.41 -21.89
N ASP A 373 18.79 -11.53 -23.19
CA ASP A 373 19.77 -11.01 -24.14
C ASP A 373 20.08 -9.52 -23.89
N GLU A 374 21.29 -9.20 -23.39
CA GLU A 374 21.77 -7.87 -23.02
C GLU A 374 22.64 -7.24 -24.12
N PRO A 375 22.58 -5.91 -24.33
CA PRO A 375 23.42 -5.26 -25.34
C PRO A 375 24.90 -5.28 -24.97
N PRO A 376 25.81 -5.28 -25.95
CA PRO A 376 27.25 -5.26 -25.72
C PRO A 376 27.67 -4.12 -24.79
N ARG A 377 28.54 -4.39 -23.84
CA ARG A 377 29.02 -3.42 -22.86
C ARG A 377 30.44 -2.96 -23.18
N PHE A 378 30.65 -1.65 -23.39
CA PHE A 378 31.95 -1.07 -23.55
C PHE A 378 32.74 -1.11 -22.24
N GLU A 379 34.08 -1.41 -22.36
CA GLU A 379 34.96 -1.46 -21.19
C GLU A 379 35.12 -0.11 -20.48
N ARG A 380 34.91 1.01 -21.23
CA ARG A 380 35.06 2.37 -20.72
C ARG A 380 33.82 3.20 -21.07
N PRO A 381 33.42 4.13 -20.23
CA PRO A 381 32.29 5.02 -20.52
C PRO A 381 32.59 6.05 -21.61
N SER A 382 33.86 6.28 -21.90
CA SER A 382 34.33 7.14 -23.02
C SER A 382 35.78 6.82 -23.37
N TYR A 383 36.19 7.13 -24.59
CA TYR A 383 37.54 7.01 -25.06
C TYR A 383 38.08 8.38 -25.48
N ILE A 384 39.34 8.67 -25.18
CA ILE A 384 40.06 9.86 -25.62
C ILE A 384 41.24 9.35 -26.45
N LEU A 385 41.28 9.74 -27.70
CA LEU A 385 42.35 9.37 -28.66
C LEU A 385 43.03 10.63 -29.12
N GLU A 386 44.32 10.51 -29.52
CA GLU A 386 45.11 11.62 -30.03
C GLU A 386 45.69 11.23 -31.39
N VAL A 387 45.69 12.16 -32.33
CA VAL A 387 46.22 11.97 -33.66
C VAL A 387 46.81 13.28 -34.16
N LYS A 388 47.97 13.27 -34.79
CA LYS A 388 48.54 14.45 -35.46
C LYS A 388 47.77 14.75 -36.72
N GLU A 389 47.64 16.01 -37.09
CA GLU A 389 46.94 16.42 -38.29
C GLU A 389 47.67 15.97 -39.58
N ASP A 390 49.03 15.85 -39.56
CA ASP A 390 49.82 15.33 -40.67
C ASP A 390 49.71 13.80 -40.81
N ALA A 391 48.96 13.14 -40.02
CA ALA A 391 48.83 11.69 -40.07
C ALA A 391 48.26 11.22 -41.40
N ALA A 392 48.91 10.22 -41.99
CA ALA A 392 48.53 9.70 -43.32
C ALA A 392 47.12 9.01 -43.21
N VAL A 393 46.34 9.16 -44.26
CA VAL A 393 45.05 8.44 -44.39
C VAL A 393 45.30 6.93 -44.28
N GLY A 394 44.50 6.23 -43.46
CA GLY A 394 44.66 4.83 -43.13
C GLY A 394 45.44 4.57 -41.83
N THR A 395 45.98 5.61 -41.18
CA THR A 395 46.62 5.48 -39.87
C THR A 395 45.63 5.04 -38.82
N ALA A 396 45.98 4.02 -38.03
CA ALA A 396 45.21 3.60 -36.84
C ALA A 396 45.42 4.60 -35.69
N ILE A 397 44.35 5.15 -35.18
CA ILE A 397 44.38 6.18 -34.15
C ILE A 397 44.28 5.53 -32.74
N GLY A 398 43.48 4.48 -32.63
CA GLY A 398 43.23 3.75 -31.39
C GLY A 398 42.18 2.68 -31.60
N SER A 399 41.70 2.11 -30.50
CA SER A 399 40.64 1.09 -30.54
C SER A 399 39.65 1.24 -29.39
N VAL A 400 38.45 0.83 -29.63
CA VAL A 400 37.41 0.64 -28.60
C VAL A 400 37.16 -0.85 -28.40
N SER A 401 36.80 -1.26 -27.19
CA SER A 401 36.50 -2.65 -26.85
C SER A 401 35.15 -2.72 -26.14
N ALA A 402 34.33 -3.66 -26.54
CA ALA A 402 33.08 -4.01 -25.90
C ALA A 402 33.01 -5.53 -25.74
N THR A 403 32.36 -5.97 -24.71
CA THR A 403 32.09 -7.39 -24.39
C THR A 403 30.60 -7.61 -24.38
N ASP A 404 30.18 -8.76 -24.80
CA ASP A 404 28.81 -9.26 -24.69
C ASP A 404 28.67 -9.99 -23.35
N PRO A 405 27.79 -9.54 -22.43
CA PRO A 405 27.62 -10.18 -21.14
C PRO A 405 27.19 -11.64 -21.27
N ASP A 406 26.29 -11.95 -22.21
CA ASP A 406 25.66 -13.26 -22.37
C ASP A 406 26.60 -14.32 -22.95
N ASN A 407 27.70 -13.88 -23.53
CA ASN A 407 28.58 -14.75 -24.31
C ASN A 407 30.05 -14.75 -23.82
N ILE A 408 30.26 -14.77 -22.53
CA ILE A 408 31.58 -14.71 -21.89
C ILE A 408 32.46 -15.93 -22.25
N ASP A 409 31.83 -17.08 -22.53
CA ASP A 409 32.56 -18.37 -22.74
C ASP A 409 32.91 -18.71 -24.18
N SER A 410 32.54 -17.91 -25.18
CA SER A 410 32.84 -18.24 -26.55
C SER A 410 34.29 -17.86 -26.93
N SER A 411 35.12 -18.88 -26.96
CA SER A 411 36.54 -18.82 -27.40
C SER A 411 36.79 -18.30 -28.83
N ASN A 412 35.79 -17.86 -29.55
CA ASN A 412 35.86 -17.37 -30.93
C ASN A 412 35.59 -15.88 -31.10
N GLY A 413 35.65 -15.06 -30.08
CA GLY A 413 36.07 -13.65 -30.11
C GLY A 413 35.39 -12.63 -31.03
N VAL A 414 34.38 -12.97 -31.82
CA VAL A 414 33.66 -11.98 -32.64
C VAL A 414 32.28 -11.71 -32.03
N ILE A 415 32.32 -11.00 -30.96
CA ILE A 415 31.16 -10.80 -30.10
C ILE A 415 30.35 -9.58 -30.53
N SER A 416 31.03 -8.58 -31.10
CA SER A 416 30.36 -7.32 -31.45
C SER A 416 30.79 -6.80 -32.80
N ARG A 417 29.87 -6.23 -33.52
CA ARG A 417 30.12 -5.49 -34.75
C ARG A 417 30.20 -4.00 -34.44
N TYR A 418 31.41 -3.41 -34.64
CA TYR A 418 31.59 -1.99 -34.40
C TYR A 418 31.24 -1.16 -35.64
N THR A 419 30.56 -0.04 -35.45
CA THR A 419 30.24 0.96 -36.47
C THR A 419 30.36 2.37 -35.87
N ILE A 420 30.67 3.38 -36.71
CA ILE A 420 30.62 4.78 -36.31
C ILE A 420 29.21 5.32 -36.62
N ASP A 421 28.60 6.00 -35.64
CA ASP A 421 27.36 6.73 -35.87
C ASP A 421 27.62 7.91 -36.81
N ARG A 422 27.13 7.80 -38.04
CA ARG A 422 27.36 8.78 -39.10
C ARG A 422 26.71 10.13 -38.88
N HIS A 423 25.82 10.25 -37.90
CA HIS A 423 25.31 11.56 -37.46
C HIS A 423 26.36 12.36 -36.68
N THR A 424 27.33 11.69 -36.07
CA THR A 424 28.42 12.32 -35.32
C THR A 424 29.69 12.49 -36.17
N ASP A 425 29.82 11.80 -37.29
CA ASP A 425 30.91 11.88 -38.24
C ASP A 425 30.35 12.09 -39.68
N VAL A 426 29.71 13.25 -39.87
CA VAL A 426 29.01 13.61 -41.11
C VAL A 426 29.99 13.62 -42.31
N ASP A 427 31.17 14.16 -42.11
CA ASP A 427 32.21 14.31 -43.14
C ASP A 427 32.98 13.01 -43.39
N ARG A 428 32.65 11.95 -42.62
CA ARG A 428 33.27 10.63 -42.71
C ARG A 428 34.78 10.67 -42.60
N ILE A 429 35.26 11.43 -41.63
CA ILE A 429 36.72 11.62 -41.39
C ILE A 429 37.33 10.33 -40.84
N PHE A 430 36.55 9.56 -40.09
CA PHE A 430 37.00 8.34 -39.47
C PHE A 430 36.31 7.10 -40.04
N ASN A 431 36.98 5.98 -39.89
CA ASN A 431 36.43 4.66 -40.16
C ASN A 431 36.80 3.72 -38.99
N ILE A 432 36.04 2.62 -38.84
CA ILE A 432 36.28 1.65 -37.77
C ILE A 432 36.31 0.23 -38.36
N HIS A 433 37.18 -0.60 -37.84
CA HIS A 433 37.19 -2.03 -38.19
C HIS A 433 36.07 -2.75 -37.41
N ALA A 434 35.16 -3.38 -38.16
CA ALA A 434 33.94 -3.95 -37.58
C ALA A 434 34.18 -5.07 -36.57
N GLY A 435 35.30 -5.78 -36.61
CA GLY A 435 35.56 -6.93 -35.75
C GLY A 435 36.44 -6.63 -34.52
N ASN A 436 37.37 -5.62 -34.62
CA ASN A 436 38.30 -5.36 -33.52
C ASN A 436 38.21 -3.93 -32.94
N GLY A 437 37.29 -3.12 -33.43
CA GLY A 437 37.05 -1.77 -32.90
C GLY A 437 38.20 -0.77 -33.18
N SER A 438 39.18 -1.07 -34.05
CA SER A 438 40.25 -0.13 -34.39
C SER A 438 39.72 1.00 -35.24
N ILE A 439 40.00 2.24 -34.86
CA ILE A 439 39.58 3.47 -35.53
C ILE A 439 40.72 3.95 -36.44
N TYR A 440 40.41 4.29 -37.67
CA TYR A 440 41.35 4.72 -38.70
C TYR A 440 40.95 6.07 -39.25
N LEU A 441 41.98 6.84 -39.61
CA LEU A 441 41.83 8.08 -40.37
C LEU A 441 41.42 7.77 -41.83
N ARG A 442 40.34 8.39 -42.30
CA ARG A 442 39.86 8.24 -43.69
C ARG A 442 40.09 9.48 -44.54
N ASN A 443 39.95 10.67 -43.98
CA ASN A 443 40.18 11.94 -44.59
C ASN A 443 41.25 12.70 -43.81
N PRO A 444 42.01 13.61 -44.44
CA PRO A 444 43.01 14.42 -43.75
C PRO A 444 42.37 15.27 -42.67
N LEU A 445 43.13 15.59 -41.65
CA LEU A 445 42.75 16.44 -40.52
C LEU A 445 43.36 17.83 -40.75
N ASP A 446 42.79 18.81 -40.10
CA ASP A 446 43.17 20.20 -40.06
C ASP A 446 42.79 20.73 -38.67
N ARG A 447 43.77 20.92 -37.79
CA ARG A 447 43.54 21.31 -36.41
C ARG A 447 43.02 22.74 -36.30
N GLU A 448 43.47 23.60 -37.22
CA GLU A 448 43.08 25.00 -37.26
C GLU A 448 41.61 25.16 -37.62
N ASN A 449 41.06 24.21 -38.36
CA ASN A 449 39.63 24.14 -38.66
C ASN A 449 38.87 23.46 -37.51
N LEU A 450 39.38 22.31 -37.00
CA LEU A 450 38.70 21.57 -35.94
C LEU A 450 39.68 20.77 -35.06
N ALA A 451 40.00 21.29 -33.88
CA ALA A 451 40.94 20.69 -32.93
C ALA A 451 40.39 19.42 -32.21
N TRP A 452 39.09 19.24 -32.16
CA TRP A 452 38.44 18.10 -31.52
C TRP A 452 37.33 17.53 -32.37
N HIS A 453 37.36 16.23 -32.57
CA HIS A 453 36.26 15.49 -33.18
C HIS A 453 35.58 14.62 -32.12
N ASN A 454 34.28 14.75 -32.03
CA ASN A 454 33.46 14.00 -31.10
C ASN A 454 32.59 13.02 -31.89
N ILE A 455 32.98 11.75 -31.89
CA ILE A 455 32.26 10.71 -32.60
C ILE A 455 31.64 9.73 -31.62
N SER A 456 30.59 9.04 -32.04
CA SER A 456 29.96 7.96 -31.30
C SER A 456 30.19 6.64 -32.00
N VAL A 457 30.68 5.66 -31.29
CA VAL A 457 30.85 4.29 -31.79
C VAL A 457 29.71 3.45 -31.25
N ILE A 458 29.14 2.65 -32.13
CA ILE A 458 28.06 1.70 -31.84
C ILE A 458 28.67 0.31 -31.89
N ALA A 459 28.50 -0.47 -30.84
CA ALA A 459 28.69 -1.91 -30.82
C ALA A 459 27.34 -2.60 -30.95
N ALA A 460 27.22 -3.57 -31.82
CA ALA A 460 26.05 -4.40 -32.03
C ALA A 460 26.45 -5.86 -31.99
N GLU A 461 25.60 -6.69 -31.43
CA GLU A 461 25.82 -8.12 -31.42
C GLU A 461 25.78 -8.71 -32.83
N PHE A 462 26.54 -9.74 -33.03
CA PHE A 462 26.58 -10.42 -34.30
C PHE A 462 25.29 -11.20 -34.58
N ASN A 463 24.76 -11.87 -33.55
CA ASN A 463 23.59 -12.72 -33.67
C ASN A 463 22.27 -11.94 -33.54
N ASN A 464 22.27 -10.85 -32.77
CA ASN A 464 21.15 -9.98 -32.60
C ASN A 464 21.48 -8.49 -32.85
N PRO A 465 21.48 -8.03 -34.09
CA PRO A 465 21.86 -6.65 -34.44
C PRO A 465 20.98 -5.56 -33.85
N GLN A 466 19.87 -5.92 -33.19
CA GLN A 466 19.02 -4.98 -32.50
C GLN A 466 19.59 -4.60 -31.14
N GLN A 467 20.32 -5.50 -30.49
CA GLN A 467 21.04 -5.22 -29.27
C GLN A 467 22.28 -4.37 -29.58
N THR A 468 22.23 -3.13 -29.19
CA THR A 468 23.30 -2.15 -29.49
C THR A 468 23.62 -1.29 -28.29
N SER A 469 24.88 -0.97 -28.13
CA SER A 469 25.31 0.06 -27.18
C SER A 469 26.14 1.13 -27.87
N ARG A 470 26.29 2.29 -27.25
CA ARG A 470 27.01 3.44 -27.79
C ARG A 470 28.03 3.95 -26.81
N VAL A 471 29.18 4.40 -27.32
CA VAL A 471 30.22 5.03 -26.53
C VAL A 471 30.73 6.30 -27.25
N PRO A 472 30.90 7.42 -26.53
CA PRO A 472 31.52 8.61 -27.06
C PRO A 472 33.04 8.40 -27.17
N VAL A 473 33.60 8.81 -28.32
CA VAL A 473 35.06 8.82 -28.59
C VAL A 473 35.43 10.25 -28.94
N TYR A 474 36.29 10.82 -28.11
CA TYR A 474 36.84 12.17 -28.28
C TYR A 474 38.21 12.05 -28.93
N ILE A 475 38.39 12.63 -30.12
CA ILE A 475 39.63 12.60 -30.86
C ILE A 475 40.24 13.98 -30.88
N ARG A 476 41.38 14.14 -30.20
CA ARG A 476 42.16 15.37 -30.19
C ARG A 476 43.11 15.36 -31.36
N VAL A 477 43.03 16.41 -32.16
CA VAL A 477 44.00 16.65 -33.24
C VAL A 477 45.19 17.39 -32.60
N LEU A 478 46.36 16.78 -32.78
CA LEU A 478 47.61 17.37 -32.30
C LEU A 478 48.21 18.21 -33.43
N ASP A 479 48.70 19.37 -33.05
CA ASP A 479 49.28 20.40 -33.89
C ASP A 479 50.55 19.94 -34.59
N VAL A 480 50.74 20.40 -35.81
CA VAL A 480 51.99 20.31 -36.59
C VAL A 480 52.19 21.68 -37.24
N ASN A 481 53.39 22.21 -37.10
CA ASN A 481 53.73 23.54 -37.63
C ASN A 481 53.70 23.57 -39.19
N ASP A 482 52.49 23.72 -39.77
CA ASP A 482 52.24 23.74 -41.19
C ASP A 482 51.65 25.08 -41.71
N ASN A 483 51.34 25.97 -40.82
CA ASN A 483 50.88 27.31 -41.14
C ASN A 483 52.03 28.33 -41.02
N ALA A 484 52.03 29.31 -41.87
CA ALA A 484 53.06 30.38 -41.88
C ALA A 484 52.48 31.62 -41.12
N PRO A 485 53.29 32.24 -40.24
CA PRO A 485 52.84 33.44 -39.54
C PRO A 485 52.54 34.59 -40.49
N THR A 486 51.48 35.32 -40.22
CA THR A 486 50.97 36.46 -41.02
C THR A 486 50.89 37.71 -40.14
N LEU A 487 50.80 38.90 -40.81
CA LEU A 487 50.52 40.11 -40.05
C LEU A 487 49.17 40.04 -39.34
N ALA A 488 49.13 40.39 -38.06
CA ALA A 488 47.93 40.34 -37.22
C ALA A 488 46.81 41.28 -37.75
N TYR A 489 47.22 42.34 -38.43
CA TYR A 489 46.30 43.34 -38.99
C TYR A 489 46.72 43.80 -40.35
N PHE A 490 45.83 44.34 -41.13
CA PHE A 490 46.19 45.07 -42.36
C PHE A 490 46.70 46.43 -41.95
N TYR A 491 47.99 46.66 -42.10
CA TYR A 491 48.66 47.91 -41.73
C TYR A 491 48.70 48.87 -42.90
N GLU A 492 47.98 50.00 -42.80
CA GLU A 492 48.19 51.20 -43.60
C GLU A 492 48.83 52.29 -42.77
N THR A 493 49.99 52.69 -43.11
CA THR A 493 50.73 53.72 -42.36
C THR A 493 51.29 54.76 -43.28
N PHE A 494 51.82 55.84 -42.71
CA PHE A 494 52.35 56.91 -43.50
C PHE A 494 53.80 57.28 -43.08
N VAL A 495 54.50 57.91 -44.00
CA VAL A 495 55.76 58.57 -43.74
C VAL A 495 55.67 60.01 -44.21
N CYS A 496 56.18 60.94 -43.43
CA CYS A 496 56.18 62.38 -43.73
C CYS A 496 57.24 62.69 -44.77
N GLU A 497 57.01 63.64 -45.67
CA GLU A 497 58.02 64.07 -46.67
C GLU A 497 59.27 64.65 -45.98
N ASN A 498 59.12 65.24 -44.72
CA ASN A 498 60.22 65.76 -43.92
C ASN A 498 60.81 64.73 -42.96
N ALA A 499 60.47 63.44 -43.11
CA ALA A 499 60.96 62.40 -42.23
C ALA A 499 62.48 62.33 -42.20
N LYS A 500 63.00 62.12 -40.97
CA LYS A 500 64.45 61.94 -40.76
C LYS A 500 64.81 60.47 -40.97
N ALA A 501 66.07 60.19 -41.29
CA ALA A 501 66.55 58.84 -41.29
C ALA A 501 66.46 58.23 -39.89
N ASN A 502 66.19 56.93 -39.81
CA ASN A 502 65.95 56.18 -38.55
C ASN A 502 64.80 56.63 -37.72
N GLN A 503 63.74 57.23 -38.30
CA GLN A 503 62.50 57.57 -37.71
C GLN A 503 61.54 56.36 -37.67
N LYS A 504 60.97 56.02 -36.52
CA LYS A 504 59.97 54.94 -36.42
C LYS A 504 58.68 55.32 -37.13
N ILE A 505 58.20 54.45 -38.00
CA ILE A 505 56.93 54.62 -38.71
C ILE A 505 55.80 53.88 -38.03
N GLN A 506 56.00 52.59 -37.86
CA GLN A 506 54.95 51.70 -37.37
C GLN A 506 55.58 50.55 -36.63
N THR A 507 54.82 50.03 -35.57
CA THR A 507 55.09 48.73 -35.00
C THR A 507 54.11 47.75 -35.64
N ILE A 508 54.52 46.60 -36.04
CA ILE A 508 53.79 45.50 -36.63
C ILE A 508 53.87 44.27 -35.71
N THR A 509 52.80 43.51 -35.65
CA THR A 509 52.68 42.23 -34.92
C THR A 509 52.34 41.12 -35.91
N ALA A 510 52.69 39.92 -35.60
CA ALA A 510 52.33 38.73 -36.36
C ALA A 510 51.39 37.84 -35.51
N VAL A 511 50.66 37.01 -36.20
CA VAL A 511 49.85 35.92 -35.63
C VAL A 511 50.10 34.67 -36.48
N ASP A 512 50.05 33.53 -35.80
CA ASP A 512 50.14 32.20 -36.38
C ASP A 512 48.93 31.38 -35.97
N ALA A 513 48.50 30.49 -36.78
CA ALA A 513 47.40 29.61 -36.50
C ALA A 513 47.82 28.38 -35.71
N ASP A 514 49.12 28.03 -35.81
CA ASP A 514 49.69 26.86 -35.13
C ASP A 514 49.81 27.08 -33.60
N GLU A 515 49.71 26.01 -32.84
CA GLU A 515 49.87 26.02 -31.38
C GLU A 515 51.34 26.01 -31.00
N PRO A 516 51.89 27.00 -30.30
CA PRO A 516 53.31 27.10 -30.05
C PRO A 516 53.84 25.98 -29.14
N SER A 517 54.77 25.20 -29.62
CA SER A 517 55.38 24.09 -28.89
C SER A 517 56.36 24.53 -27.79
N GLY A 518 56.82 25.78 -27.77
CA GLY A 518 57.82 26.29 -26.82
C GLY A 518 57.72 27.76 -26.46
N GLY A 519 56.63 28.40 -26.84
CA GLY A 519 56.44 29.85 -26.75
C GLY A 519 56.65 30.50 -28.12
N GLN A 520 55.63 31.20 -28.58
CA GLN A 520 55.55 31.78 -29.91
C GLN A 520 56.63 32.82 -30.11
N ARG A 521 57.54 32.65 -31.12
CA ARG A 521 58.60 33.59 -31.44
C ARG A 521 58.61 33.84 -32.94
N TYR A 522 58.34 35.08 -33.35
CA TYR A 522 58.42 35.48 -34.77
C TYR A 522 59.63 36.29 -35.04
N PHE A 523 60.21 36.05 -36.23
CA PHE A 523 61.34 36.79 -36.74
C PHE A 523 60.94 37.61 -37.98
N PHE A 524 61.24 38.91 -37.95
CA PHE A 524 60.85 39.84 -38.99
C PHE A 524 62.05 40.30 -39.82
N SER A 525 61.94 40.21 -41.12
CA SER A 525 62.92 40.70 -42.04
C SER A 525 62.28 41.37 -43.26
N LEU A 526 63.02 42.23 -43.95
CA LEU A 526 62.57 42.78 -45.26
C LEU A 526 62.88 41.84 -46.41
N ALA A 527 61.96 41.73 -47.35
CA ALA A 527 62.18 41.01 -48.55
C ALA A 527 63.41 41.59 -49.34
N LEU A 528 64.04 40.76 -50.19
CA LEU A 528 65.30 41.11 -50.88
C LEU A 528 65.16 42.20 -51.93
N GLU A 529 64.03 42.89 -52.07
CA GLU A 529 63.79 43.97 -52.96
C GLU A 529 64.74 45.16 -52.68
N SER A 530 65.61 45.48 -53.56
CA SER A 530 66.62 46.55 -53.41
C SER A 530 65.98 47.96 -53.20
N SER A 531 64.83 48.19 -53.81
CA SER A 531 64.11 49.46 -53.69
C SER A 531 63.48 49.67 -52.30
N VAL A 532 63.01 48.61 -51.62
CA VAL A 532 62.44 48.66 -50.28
C VAL A 532 63.54 48.83 -49.25
N ARG A 533 64.62 48.04 -49.34
CA ARG A 533 65.77 48.09 -48.45
C ARG A 533 66.54 49.41 -48.49
N ALA A 534 66.47 50.13 -49.60
CA ALA A 534 67.06 51.44 -49.72
C ALA A 534 66.30 52.51 -48.89
N ASN A 535 65.02 52.32 -48.73
CA ASN A 535 64.12 53.30 -48.11
C ASN A 535 63.74 53.00 -46.70
N PHE A 536 63.60 51.70 -46.33
CA PHE A 536 63.10 51.24 -45.05
C PHE A 536 63.97 50.20 -44.42
N SER A 537 63.90 50.06 -43.13
CA SER A 537 64.49 48.97 -42.33
C SER A 537 63.45 48.45 -41.37
N VAL A 538 63.47 47.14 -41.11
CA VAL A 538 62.74 46.50 -40.06
C VAL A 538 63.69 46.14 -38.96
N ARG A 539 63.26 46.38 -37.71
CA ARG A 539 63.96 45.96 -36.52
C ARG A 539 63.07 45.08 -35.70
N ASP A 540 63.41 43.85 -35.49
CA ASP A 540 62.78 42.92 -34.60
C ASP A 540 62.99 43.41 -33.19
N ASN A 541 61.84 43.56 -32.35
CA ASN A 541 61.86 44.08 -31.02
C ASN A 541 62.11 42.98 -29.95
N GLY A 542 62.05 41.71 -30.35
CA GLY A 542 62.21 40.57 -29.45
C GLY A 542 61.00 40.13 -28.64
N ASP A 543 59.86 40.77 -28.87
CA ASP A 543 58.57 40.58 -28.19
C ASP A 543 57.43 40.18 -29.15
N ASN A 544 57.74 39.52 -30.23
CA ASN A 544 56.85 39.19 -31.34
C ASN A 544 56.29 40.39 -32.09
N THR A 545 56.98 41.56 -31.97
CA THR A 545 56.69 42.74 -32.73
C THR A 545 57.94 43.19 -33.50
N ALA A 546 57.76 43.94 -34.55
CA ALA A 546 58.84 44.61 -35.21
C ALA A 546 58.49 46.06 -35.49
N SER A 547 59.50 46.91 -35.44
CA SER A 547 59.37 48.33 -35.78
C SER A 547 59.97 48.66 -37.16
N ILE A 548 59.21 49.37 -37.97
CA ILE A 548 59.61 49.87 -39.27
C ILE A 548 60.19 51.26 -39.14
N PHE A 549 61.34 51.47 -39.67
CA PHE A 549 62.08 52.75 -39.66
C PHE A 549 62.37 53.23 -41.06
N THR A 550 62.43 54.55 -41.23
CA THR A 550 63.00 55.20 -42.45
C THR A 550 64.49 54.98 -42.46
N ARG A 551 65.08 54.69 -43.64
CA ARG A 551 66.49 54.55 -43.80
C ARG A 551 67.14 55.77 -44.47
N ARG A 552 66.33 56.60 -45.15
CA ARG A 552 66.74 57.82 -45.77
C ARG A 552 65.88 59.01 -45.37
N THR A 553 66.32 60.23 -45.73
CA THR A 553 65.55 61.48 -45.66
C THR A 553 65.04 61.84 -47.03
N GLY A 554 64.01 62.77 -47.05
CA GLY A 554 63.55 63.39 -48.27
C GLY A 554 62.68 62.49 -49.14
N PHE A 555 61.66 61.92 -48.51
CA PHE A 555 60.55 61.31 -49.23
C PHE A 555 59.77 62.40 -49.95
N ARG A 556 59.44 62.18 -51.21
CA ARG A 556 58.63 63.15 -51.96
C ARG A 556 57.39 62.48 -52.55
N ARG A 557 56.25 62.96 -52.20
CA ARG A 557 54.95 62.45 -52.67
C ARG A 557 54.84 62.55 -54.21
N SER A 558 55.41 63.61 -54.80
CA SER A 558 55.46 63.79 -56.26
C SER A 558 56.29 62.73 -57.02
N GLN A 559 57.24 62.10 -56.29
CA GLN A 559 58.05 61.06 -56.90
C GLN A 559 57.43 59.65 -56.74
N LYS A 560 56.92 59.36 -55.53
CA LYS A 560 56.26 58.10 -55.21
C LYS A 560 55.32 58.32 -54.01
N SER A 561 54.03 58.32 -54.26
CA SER A 561 53.01 58.58 -53.22
C SER A 561 52.76 57.44 -52.27
N MET A 562 53.16 56.21 -52.69
CA MET A 562 52.91 54.97 -51.89
C MET A 562 54.09 54.02 -52.08
N HIS A 563 54.52 53.40 -50.98
CA HIS A 563 55.48 52.33 -50.94
C HIS A 563 54.84 51.08 -50.43
N LEU A 564 54.94 50.00 -51.19
CA LEU A 564 54.62 48.63 -50.74
C LEU A 564 55.90 48.04 -50.13
N VAL A 565 55.81 47.69 -48.88
CA VAL A 565 56.95 47.16 -48.11
C VAL A 565 56.63 45.71 -47.76
N SER A 566 57.35 44.78 -48.46
CA SER A 566 57.18 43.35 -48.20
C SER A 566 58.05 42.95 -47.01
N VAL A 567 57.38 42.49 -45.97
CA VAL A 567 58.00 41.99 -44.75
C VAL A 567 57.87 40.45 -44.74
N VAL A 568 58.99 39.78 -44.62
CA VAL A 568 59.06 38.36 -44.41
C VAL A 568 58.95 38.09 -42.91
N ILE A 569 58.04 37.27 -42.54
CA ILE A 569 57.80 36.85 -41.18
C ILE A 569 58.02 35.34 -41.10
N SER A 570 58.85 34.87 -40.20
CA SER A 570 59.06 33.43 -39.95
C SER A 570 58.88 33.11 -38.53
N ASP A 571 58.38 31.91 -38.24
CA ASP A 571 58.30 31.34 -36.90
C ASP A 571 59.69 30.82 -36.44
N GLY A 572 59.74 30.31 -35.24
CA GLY A 572 60.90 29.70 -34.65
C GLY A 572 60.76 28.18 -34.46
N ASP A 573 59.70 27.60 -34.97
CA ASP A 573 59.39 26.18 -34.78
C ASP A 573 59.90 25.31 -35.90
N PHE A 574 59.81 24.01 -35.83
CA PHE A 574 60.28 23.07 -36.83
C PHE A 574 59.15 22.23 -37.43
N PRO A 575 59.08 22.16 -38.77
CA PRO A 575 59.83 22.84 -39.82
C PRO A 575 59.47 24.32 -39.87
N MET A 576 60.53 25.20 -40.01
CA MET A 576 60.34 26.64 -39.99
C MET A 576 59.47 27.10 -41.18
N GLN A 577 58.36 27.76 -40.86
CA GLN A 577 57.44 28.33 -41.84
C GLN A 577 57.68 29.85 -42.00
N SER A 578 57.40 30.36 -43.16
CA SER A 578 57.55 31.78 -43.41
C SER A 578 56.61 32.30 -44.49
N SER A 579 56.05 33.48 -44.23
CA SER A 579 55.23 34.19 -45.19
C SER A 579 55.78 35.57 -45.52
N THR A 580 55.34 36.10 -46.64
CA THR A 580 55.63 37.47 -47.02
C THR A 580 54.36 38.30 -47.03
N SER A 581 54.24 39.18 -46.05
CA SER A 581 53.11 40.10 -45.91
C SER A 581 53.49 41.51 -46.38
N THR A 582 52.61 42.18 -47.05
CA THR A 582 52.88 43.52 -47.64
C THR A 582 52.26 44.61 -46.85
N LEU A 583 53.07 45.58 -46.36
CA LEU A 583 52.64 46.74 -45.65
C LEU A 583 52.59 47.94 -46.62
N THR A 584 51.54 48.72 -46.60
CA THR A 584 51.35 49.94 -47.36
C THR A 584 51.82 51.17 -46.57
N ILE A 585 52.82 51.88 -47.04
CA ILE A 585 53.32 53.12 -46.48
C ILE A 585 53.02 54.25 -47.43
N ARG A 586 52.15 55.18 -47.06
CA ARG A 586 51.81 56.38 -47.87
C ARG A 586 52.80 57.50 -47.56
N VAL A 587 53.22 58.26 -48.55
CA VAL A 587 53.99 59.49 -48.35
C VAL A 587 53.01 60.64 -48.14
N CYS A 588 53.07 61.31 -47.01
CA CYS A 588 52.14 62.36 -46.66
C CYS A 588 52.83 63.66 -46.29
N THR A 589 52.17 64.78 -46.55
CA THR A 589 52.59 66.10 -46.06
C THR A 589 52.23 66.21 -44.60
N CYS A 590 53.21 66.56 -43.75
CA CYS A 590 52.94 66.67 -42.29
C CYS A 590 53.37 68.05 -41.79
N SER A 591 52.69 68.52 -40.76
CA SER A 591 53.02 69.73 -39.94
C SER A 591 54.43 69.61 -39.34
N ARG A 592 54.91 70.70 -38.72
CA ARG A 592 56.25 70.68 -38.00
C ARG A 592 56.26 69.72 -36.80
N ASP A 593 55.09 69.41 -36.28
CA ASP A 593 54.88 68.52 -35.09
C ASP A 593 54.72 67.06 -35.53
N GLY A 594 54.81 66.73 -36.83
CA GLY A 594 54.73 65.34 -37.35
C GLY A 594 53.25 64.85 -37.47
N THR A 595 52.27 65.68 -37.29
CA THR A 595 50.90 65.32 -37.55
C THR A 595 50.57 65.37 -39.04
N MET A 596 49.79 64.45 -39.50
CA MET A 596 49.45 64.28 -40.92
C MET A 596 48.48 65.35 -41.39
N GLU A 597 48.79 66.07 -42.41
CA GLU A 597 47.96 67.10 -43.01
C GLU A 597 47.25 66.63 -44.29
N LEU A 598 47.93 65.95 -45.16
CA LEU A 598 47.40 65.53 -46.45
C LEU A 598 48.06 64.23 -46.96
N CYS A 599 47.35 63.13 -47.10
CA CYS A 599 47.81 61.89 -47.71
C CYS A 599 47.15 61.57 -49.03
N ASN A 600 45.98 62.03 -49.30
CA ASN A 600 45.24 61.71 -50.51
C ASN A 600 45.57 62.65 -51.66
N ALA A 601 45.93 62.16 -52.82
CA ALA A 601 45.79 62.87 -54.07
C ALA A 601 44.28 63.05 -54.27
N GLU A 602 43.91 64.33 -54.42
CA GLU A 602 42.59 64.84 -54.74
C GLU A 602 41.58 63.76 -55.15
N ALA A 603 40.82 63.25 -54.19
CA ALA A 603 39.52 62.68 -54.50
C ALA A 603 38.63 63.87 -54.87
N LEU A 604 38.34 64.07 -56.15
CA LEU A 604 37.23 64.83 -56.60
C LEU A 604 36.05 64.49 -55.67
N SER A 605 35.60 65.52 -54.98
CA SER A 605 34.41 65.46 -54.21
C SER A 605 33.18 65.18 -55.10
N GLY A 606 33.03 63.91 -55.43
CA GLY A 606 31.78 63.37 -55.94
C GLY A 606 30.85 63.29 -54.76
N SER A 607 29.95 64.25 -54.57
CA SER A 607 28.82 64.12 -53.71
C SER A 607 28.10 62.81 -54.09
N ALA A 608 28.21 61.80 -53.25
CA ALA A 608 27.39 60.62 -53.34
C ALA A 608 25.96 61.01 -52.88
N GLY A 609 25.32 61.79 -53.71
CA GLY A 609 23.86 61.89 -53.68
C GLY A 609 23.32 60.52 -54.11
N LEU A 610 22.68 59.83 -53.22
CA LEU A 610 21.87 58.69 -53.62
C LEU A 610 21.01 59.12 -54.81
N SER A 611 21.18 58.49 -55.97
CA SER A 611 20.32 58.76 -57.12
C SER A 611 18.87 58.52 -56.69
N THR A 612 17.99 59.39 -57.17
CA THR A 612 16.55 59.27 -56.94
C THR A 612 16.04 57.86 -57.30
N GLY A 613 16.69 57.17 -58.20
CA GLY A 613 16.42 55.80 -58.57
C GLY A 613 16.73 54.79 -57.42
N ALA A 614 17.84 55.00 -56.69
CA ALA A 614 18.21 54.13 -55.56
C ALA A 614 17.23 54.33 -54.36
N LEU A 615 16.79 55.58 -54.11
CA LEU A 615 15.78 55.88 -53.11
C LEU A 615 14.41 55.26 -53.47
N VAL A 616 14.03 55.33 -54.76
CA VAL A 616 12.81 54.67 -55.25
C VAL A 616 12.90 53.16 -55.15
N ALA A 617 14.05 52.58 -55.46
CA ALA A 617 14.27 51.11 -55.33
C ALA A 617 14.19 50.64 -53.86
N ILE A 618 14.80 51.38 -52.92
CA ILE A 618 14.74 51.07 -51.50
C ILE A 618 13.31 51.21 -50.98
N LEU A 619 12.58 52.27 -51.35
CA LEU A 619 11.18 52.42 -51.01
C LEU A 619 10.29 51.33 -51.57
N LEU A 620 10.55 50.92 -52.86
CA LEU A 620 9.83 49.79 -53.47
C LEU A 620 10.10 48.45 -52.74
N CYS A 621 11.36 48.20 -52.37
CA CYS A 621 11.71 47.00 -51.58
C CYS A 621 11.03 47.01 -50.21
N VAL A 622 11.01 48.12 -49.50
CA VAL A 622 10.31 48.27 -48.23
C VAL A 622 8.80 48.06 -48.39
N LEU A 623 8.23 48.60 -49.47
CA LEU A 623 6.81 48.44 -49.77
C LEU A 623 6.45 46.98 -50.09
N ILE A 624 7.30 46.30 -50.84
CA ILE A 624 7.15 44.86 -51.13
C ILE A 624 7.25 44.04 -49.87
N LEU A 625 8.24 44.32 -48.99
CA LEU A 625 8.35 43.64 -47.71
C LEU A 625 7.13 43.85 -46.81
N LEU A 626 6.61 45.10 -46.77
CA LEU A 626 5.37 45.40 -46.05
C LEU A 626 4.16 44.66 -46.64
N LEU A 627 4.08 44.56 -47.98
CA LEU A 627 3.04 43.79 -48.67
C LEU A 627 3.14 42.29 -48.34
N ILE A 628 4.36 41.77 -48.30
CA ILE A 628 4.58 40.35 -47.91
C ILE A 628 4.17 40.11 -46.46
N VAL A 629 4.50 41.06 -45.54
CA VAL A 629 4.09 40.94 -44.13
C VAL A 629 2.56 41.04 -44.01
N VAL A 630 1.90 41.97 -44.74
CA VAL A 630 0.45 42.09 -44.76
C VAL A 630 -0.21 40.85 -45.37
N LEU A 631 0.37 40.32 -46.46
CA LEU A 631 -0.10 39.06 -47.06
C LEU A 631 0.03 37.88 -46.11
N PHE A 632 1.18 37.80 -45.40
CA PHE A 632 1.38 36.78 -44.37
C PHE A 632 0.42 36.91 -43.19
N ALA A 633 0.14 38.18 -42.76
CA ALA A 633 -0.85 38.45 -41.72
C ALA A 633 -2.27 38.16 -42.21
N ALA A 634 -2.58 38.45 -43.49
CA ALA A 634 -3.87 38.15 -44.10
C ALA A 634 -4.08 36.63 -44.25
N LEU A 635 -3.02 35.89 -44.70
CA LEU A 635 -3.06 34.44 -44.80
C LEU A 635 -3.15 33.79 -43.40
N LYS A 636 -2.51 34.37 -42.39
CA LYS A 636 -2.66 33.91 -40.99
C LYS A 636 -4.05 34.21 -40.41
N ARG A 637 -4.73 35.27 -40.88
CA ARG A 637 -6.11 35.60 -40.49
C ARG A 637 -7.15 34.72 -41.18
N GLN A 638 -6.86 34.19 -42.36
CA GLN A 638 -7.78 33.27 -43.08
C GLN A 638 -7.76 31.83 -42.52
N LYS A 639 -6.75 31.46 -41.70
CA LYS A 639 -6.71 30.13 -41.06
C LYS A 639 -7.54 30.01 -39.78
N THR A 640 -8.31 30.98 -39.39
CA THR A 640 -9.07 30.97 -38.13
C THR A 640 -10.59 30.98 -38.29
N LYS A 641 -11.14 30.44 -39.36
CA LYS A 641 -12.60 30.22 -39.46
C LYS A 641 -12.94 29.01 -40.35
N GLU A 642 -12.52 27.85 -39.97
CA GLU A 642 -13.27 26.64 -40.30
C GLU A 642 -13.47 25.83 -39.00
N PRO A 643 -14.70 25.51 -38.61
CA PRO A 643 -14.92 24.57 -37.52
C PRO A 643 -14.44 23.18 -38.01
N LEU A 644 -13.44 22.66 -37.37
CA LEU A 644 -13.02 21.26 -37.54
C LEU A 644 -14.22 20.37 -37.20
N ILE A 645 -14.90 19.88 -38.20
CA ILE A 645 -15.81 18.74 -38.03
C ILE A 645 -14.90 17.54 -37.92
N ILE A 646 -14.56 17.18 -36.69
CA ILE A 646 -13.80 15.98 -36.40
C ILE A 646 -14.75 14.81 -36.60
N SER A 647 -14.52 14.02 -37.64
CA SER A 647 -15.26 12.76 -37.83
C SER A 647 -14.93 11.79 -36.68
N LYS A 648 -15.83 10.84 -36.39
CA LYS A 648 -15.64 9.83 -35.35
C LYS A 648 -14.40 8.96 -35.58
N GLU A 649 -13.91 8.90 -36.83
CA GLU A 649 -12.70 8.16 -37.24
C GLU A 649 -11.43 8.95 -36.89
N ASP A 650 -11.43 10.27 -37.05
CA ASP A 650 -10.27 11.11 -36.71
C ASP A 650 -9.95 11.10 -35.22
N VAL A 651 -10.98 10.95 -34.35
CA VAL A 651 -10.78 10.82 -32.89
C VAL A 651 -10.14 9.51 -32.53
N ARG A 652 -10.46 8.44 -33.29
CA ARG A 652 -9.93 7.11 -33.05
C ARG A 652 -8.46 6.98 -33.44
N ASP A 653 -8.10 7.58 -34.57
CA ASP A 653 -6.71 7.58 -35.04
C ASP A 653 -5.81 8.46 -34.18
N ASN A 654 -6.35 9.57 -33.65
CA ASN A 654 -5.61 10.42 -32.70
C ASN A 654 -5.38 9.74 -31.35
N VAL A 655 -6.32 8.90 -30.88
CA VAL A 655 -6.16 8.11 -29.64
C VAL A 655 -5.12 7.00 -29.82
N VAL A 656 -5.12 6.34 -31.00
CA VAL A 656 -4.15 5.30 -31.33
C VAL A 656 -2.74 5.90 -31.48
N SER A 657 -2.63 7.07 -32.14
CA SER A 657 -1.36 7.79 -32.27
C SER A 657 -0.77 8.25 -30.94
N TYR A 658 -1.64 8.59 -29.96
CA TYR A 658 -1.21 9.00 -28.64
C TYR A 658 -0.67 7.84 -27.79
N ASN A 659 -1.24 6.63 -27.96
CA ASN A 659 -0.75 5.42 -27.31
C ASN A 659 0.62 4.95 -27.84
N ASP A 660 0.91 5.23 -29.11
CA ASP A 660 2.19 4.88 -29.73
C ASP A 660 3.35 5.78 -29.23
N GLU A 661 3.06 6.96 -28.66
CA GLU A 661 4.04 7.86 -28.07
C GLU A 661 4.27 7.64 -26.57
N GLY A 662 3.68 6.61 -25.96
CA GLY A 662 3.99 6.15 -24.61
C GLY A 662 3.37 6.96 -23.45
N GLY A 663 2.46 7.88 -23.73
CA GLY A 663 1.79 8.72 -22.71
C GLY A 663 0.35 8.30 -22.38
N GLY A 664 -0.11 7.15 -22.85
CA GLY A 664 -1.54 6.82 -22.91
C GLY A 664 -2.21 6.34 -21.64
N GLU A 665 -1.50 5.94 -20.62
CA GLU A 665 -2.13 5.38 -19.42
C GLU A 665 -2.84 6.43 -18.56
N GLU A 666 -2.32 7.63 -18.50
CA GLU A 666 -2.95 8.70 -17.71
C GLU A 666 -4.23 9.24 -18.36
N ASP A 667 -4.35 9.19 -19.67
CA ASP A 667 -5.53 9.70 -20.37
C ASP A 667 -6.68 8.71 -20.42
N THR A 668 -6.44 7.41 -20.16
CA THR A 668 -7.53 6.46 -19.93
C THR A 668 -8.25 6.72 -18.61
N GLN A 669 -7.61 7.38 -17.63
CA GLN A 669 -8.27 7.85 -16.42
C GLN A 669 -9.21 9.03 -16.70
N ALA A 670 -8.87 9.88 -17.64
CA ALA A 670 -9.79 10.94 -18.09
C ALA A 670 -11.07 10.39 -18.73
N PHE A 671 -11.01 9.19 -19.29
CA PHE A 671 -12.16 8.48 -19.83
C PHE A 671 -13.10 7.95 -18.74
N ASP A 672 -12.52 7.49 -17.62
CA ASP A 672 -13.29 7.04 -16.45
C ASP A 672 -14.03 8.20 -15.75
N ILE A 673 -13.46 9.40 -15.76
CA ILE A 673 -14.11 10.60 -15.21
C ILE A 673 -15.35 10.98 -16.03
N GLY A 674 -15.35 10.72 -17.32
CA GLY A 674 -16.51 10.92 -18.20
C GLY A 674 -17.66 9.96 -17.88
N ALA A 675 -17.33 8.72 -17.59
CA ALA A 675 -18.29 7.67 -17.23
C ALA A 675 -18.93 7.91 -15.86
N LEU A 676 -18.20 8.52 -14.92
CA LEU A 676 -18.72 8.88 -13.60
C LEU A 676 -19.68 10.07 -13.60
N ARG A 677 -19.66 10.88 -14.66
CA ARG A 677 -20.55 12.05 -14.80
C ARG A 677 -21.90 11.72 -15.42
N HIS A 678 -22.05 10.57 -16.06
CA HIS A 678 -23.29 10.18 -16.74
C HIS A 678 -23.60 8.70 -16.43
N PRO A 679 -24.38 8.42 -15.39
CA PRO A 679 -24.76 7.04 -15.00
C PRO A 679 -25.47 6.28 -16.12
N GLU A 680 -26.14 6.98 -17.02
CA GLU A 680 -26.87 6.39 -18.16
C GLU A 680 -25.95 5.73 -19.20
N VAL A 681 -24.70 6.23 -19.32
CA VAL A 681 -23.71 5.65 -20.24
C VAL A 681 -23.17 4.32 -19.71
N MET A 682 -23.19 4.12 -18.39
CA MET A 682 -22.82 2.85 -17.75
C MET A 682 -23.81 1.72 -18.09
N GLU A 683 -25.09 2.05 -18.21
CA GLU A 683 -26.13 1.06 -18.54
C GLU A 683 -26.03 0.61 -19.99
N GLU A 684 -25.69 1.50 -20.91
CA GLU A 684 -25.44 1.17 -22.32
C GLU A 684 -24.15 0.35 -22.50
N SER A 685 -23.09 0.65 -21.76
CA SER A 685 -21.84 -0.13 -21.82
C SER A 685 -22.02 -1.55 -21.25
N ASN A 686 -22.88 -1.72 -20.25
CA ASN A 686 -23.22 -3.04 -19.72
C ASN A 686 -24.14 -3.84 -20.67
N LYS A 687 -25.00 -3.16 -21.46
CA LYS A 687 -25.78 -3.83 -22.51
C LYS A 687 -24.89 -4.30 -23.67
N LEU A 688 -23.92 -3.49 -24.07
CA LEU A 688 -22.95 -3.86 -25.12
C LEU A 688 -22.03 -5.03 -24.70
N ARG A 689 -21.73 -5.18 -23.41
CA ARG A 689 -20.96 -6.33 -22.92
C ARG A 689 -21.74 -7.63 -22.84
N ARG A 690 -23.07 -7.60 -22.79
CA ARG A 690 -23.89 -8.81 -22.83
C ARG A 690 -24.04 -9.42 -24.23
N ASP A 691 -23.86 -8.62 -25.26
CA ASP A 691 -24.00 -9.07 -26.65
C ASP A 691 -22.73 -9.68 -27.25
N ILE A 692 -21.60 -9.64 -26.49
CA ILE A 692 -20.33 -10.26 -26.88
C ILE A 692 -20.01 -11.44 -25.93
N LEU A 693 -20.95 -12.33 -25.76
CA LEU A 693 -20.66 -13.68 -25.27
C LEU A 693 -20.48 -14.57 -26.49
N PRO A 694 -19.37 -15.29 -26.62
CA PRO A 694 -19.17 -16.24 -27.69
C PRO A 694 -20.25 -17.33 -27.59
N SER A 695 -20.92 -17.57 -28.68
CA SER A 695 -21.79 -18.74 -28.87
C SER A 695 -21.05 -20.00 -28.46
N GLU A 696 -21.67 -20.79 -27.61
CA GLU A 696 -21.19 -22.10 -27.21
C GLU A 696 -20.76 -22.95 -28.42
N PRO A 697 -19.64 -23.67 -28.33
CA PRO A 697 -19.31 -24.67 -29.31
C PRO A 697 -20.30 -25.82 -29.23
N LEU A 698 -20.98 -26.07 -30.31
CA LEU A 698 -21.82 -27.22 -30.56
C LEU A 698 -21.12 -28.52 -30.12
N TYR A 699 -21.60 -29.10 -29.03
CA TYR A 699 -21.31 -30.45 -28.65
C TYR A 699 -21.90 -31.41 -29.70
N ARG A 700 -21.06 -31.95 -30.55
CA ARG A 700 -21.40 -33.17 -31.35
C ARG A 700 -21.52 -34.35 -30.38
N LYS A 701 -22.74 -34.84 -30.24
CA LYS A 701 -23.04 -36.14 -29.66
C LYS A 701 -22.26 -37.23 -30.40
N TRP A 702 -21.43 -37.97 -29.69
CA TRP A 702 -20.98 -39.30 -30.07
C TRP A 702 -21.72 -40.35 -29.24
N PRO A 703 -22.06 -41.52 -29.82
CA PRO A 703 -22.94 -42.48 -29.18
C PRO A 703 -22.25 -43.31 -28.14
N ARG A 704 -23.04 -43.69 -27.12
CA ARG A 704 -22.66 -44.68 -26.11
C ARG A 704 -22.30 -46.00 -26.78
N SER A 705 -21.12 -46.54 -26.48
CA SER A 705 -20.86 -47.97 -26.53
C SER A 705 -20.13 -48.37 -25.26
N THR A 706 -20.80 -49.15 -24.50
CA THR A 706 -20.49 -50.16 -23.51
C THR A 706 -19.08 -50.76 -23.62
N LEU A 707 -18.36 -50.81 -22.47
CA LEU A 707 -17.53 -51.94 -22.00
C LEU A 707 -16.74 -51.46 -20.78
N CYS A 708 -17.20 -51.87 -19.61
CA CYS A 708 -16.71 -52.99 -18.78
C CYS A 708 -15.24 -52.89 -18.31
N TYR A 709 -15.18 -52.65 -17.00
CA TYR A 709 -14.32 -53.35 -16.01
C TYR A 709 -13.07 -54.05 -16.54
N THR A 710 -11.95 -53.59 -16.07
CA THR A 710 -10.89 -54.37 -15.36
C THR A 710 -9.64 -53.52 -15.32
N SER A 711 -9.18 -53.22 -14.11
CA SER A 711 -7.78 -53.28 -13.68
C SER A 711 -7.52 -52.39 -12.43
N VAL A 712 -8.03 -52.86 -11.34
CA VAL A 712 -7.49 -52.54 -10.01
C VAL A 712 -6.94 -53.86 -9.49
N CYS A 713 -5.80 -54.28 -9.95
CA CYS A 713 -5.03 -55.39 -9.35
C CYS A 713 -3.65 -55.58 -10.02
N GLU A 714 -2.84 -54.53 -10.11
CA GLU A 714 -1.43 -54.69 -10.52
C GLU A 714 -0.50 -53.58 -10.02
N ARG A 715 -0.60 -53.23 -8.74
CA ARG A 715 0.40 -52.37 -8.08
C ARG A 715 0.81 -52.84 -6.69
N GLN A 716 0.71 -54.11 -6.42
CA GLN A 716 1.25 -54.70 -5.16
C GLN A 716 2.32 -55.77 -5.35
N LEU A 717 2.95 -55.88 -6.51
CA LEU A 717 3.98 -56.91 -6.73
C LEU A 717 5.37 -56.37 -7.13
N ILE A 718 5.65 -55.08 -7.00
CA ILE A 718 6.98 -54.50 -7.29
C ILE A 718 7.73 -54.00 -6.04
N ILE A 719 7.15 -54.10 -4.85
CA ILE A 719 7.84 -53.69 -3.59
C ILE A 719 8.46 -54.88 -2.84
N LYS A 720 8.38 -56.10 -3.35
CA LYS A 720 8.95 -57.29 -2.69
C LYS A 720 10.20 -57.87 -3.33
N GLN A 721 10.81 -57.23 -4.31
CA GLN A 721 12.06 -57.67 -4.95
C GLN A 721 13.25 -56.74 -4.87
N CYS A 722 13.22 -55.69 -4.04
CA CYS A 722 14.36 -54.78 -3.83
C CYS A 722 14.91 -54.80 -2.39
N LEU A 723 14.59 -55.80 -1.57
CA LEU A 723 15.12 -55.91 -0.20
C LEU A 723 16.00 -57.11 0.07
N ASP A 724 16.45 -57.82 -0.99
CA ASP A 724 17.38 -58.94 -0.85
C ASP A 724 18.68 -58.81 -1.66
N ARG A 725 19.15 -57.58 -1.89
CA ARG A 725 20.56 -57.37 -2.27
C ARG A 725 20.99 -55.92 -1.96
N CYS A 726 21.44 -55.69 -0.77
CA CYS A 726 22.65 -55.01 -0.34
C CYS A 726 22.67 -54.95 1.18
#